data_b49cd2abfc29593570d2a0b1af205367
#
_entry.id   b49cd2abfc29593570d2a0b1af205367
#
_cell.length_a   1.000
_cell.length_b   1.000
_cell.length_c   1.000
_cell.angle_alpha   90.00
_cell.angle_beta   90.00
_cell.angle_gamma   90.00
#
_symmetry.space_group_name_H-M   'P 1'
#
loop_
_entity.id
_entity.type
_entity.pdbx_description
1 polymer ?
#
loop_
_entity_poly.entity_id
_entity_poly.type
_entity_poly.pdbx_seq_one_letter_code
_entity_poly.pdbx_strand_id
1 'polypeptide(L)'
;MQYFVTGATGFIGKRVVKALLARRGSVVHFLLRPGSEGKLDALYDFWGVGRNRAVPVGGDLTARKLGVGSGAIKALKGRIDAVYHLAAIYDLSADAQSQVQVNIEGTRHLVEFAQAVDAGHVHHVSSIAAAGLYEGVFREDMFEEAEGLDHPYFMTKHESEKIVRKECKLPWTIYRPALVVGDSKTGEMDKIDGPYYFFKLIQRLRQILPPWLPSVGIEGGRVNIVPVDFVVRCIDHISHAKIELKGKCFHLVDPRGYRVGDVLDIFSRAAHAPRMNLFVNAALLGFVPRSVKKGLMALAPVRRMRDAVMKDLGLPDDMFTFINFPTRYDRRELDAALKGSGIECPRLDDYAWVLWDYWERHLDPDLFIDRSLKGTVGGKVVLVTGGSSGIGLAAAHKFAEAGATTLICGRDPDKLQEACQEAQARGYEFIAYPADIADMADCDRFVKLLIENHGGVDFLINNAGRSIRRAIESSYDRFHDFERTMQLNYFGCLRVTMGLLPGMVAKRKGHVVNISSIGVLTNAPRFSAYVASKAALDAWTRCASSEFADQGVSFTTINMPLVRTPMIAPTNIYKNVPTLSPEEAADMVAQACISKPVRIATRLGITGQVLHALLPRLAQIGMNTSFRMFPDSSAAKGDKSARPQLSAEAVALQQMMRGIHF
;
A
#
# COMPACT_ATOMS: atom_id res chain seq x y z
N MET A 1 -10.23 11.54 -44.83
CA MET A 1 -9.22 12.33 -44.14
C MET A 1 -8.09 11.44 -43.65
N GLN A 2 -6.86 11.93 -43.71
CA GLN A 2 -5.68 11.21 -43.21
C GLN A 2 -5.06 11.99 -42.03
N TYR A 3 -4.84 11.30 -40.95
CA TYR A 3 -4.32 11.88 -39.72
C TYR A 3 -2.98 11.27 -39.37
N PHE A 4 -2.14 12.04 -38.68
CA PHE A 4 -0.94 11.53 -38.05
C PHE A 4 -0.99 11.78 -36.55
N VAL A 5 -0.76 10.75 -35.74
CA VAL A 5 -0.93 10.83 -34.27
C VAL A 5 0.34 10.39 -33.58
N THR A 6 0.88 11.23 -32.69
CA THR A 6 1.88 10.79 -31.71
C THR A 6 1.23 10.49 -30.37
N GLY A 7 1.76 9.53 -29.60
CA GLY A 7 1.16 9.12 -28.34
C GLY A 7 -0.09 8.24 -28.50
N ALA A 8 -0.31 7.64 -29.66
CA ALA A 8 -1.46 6.77 -29.98
C ALA A 8 -1.60 5.55 -29.06
N THR A 9 -0.53 5.12 -28.41
CA THR A 9 -0.53 4.00 -27.44
C THR A 9 -0.87 4.43 -26.01
N GLY A 10 -0.93 5.74 -25.76
CA GLY A 10 -1.21 6.31 -24.44
C GLY A 10 -2.70 6.43 -24.13
N PHE A 11 -3.00 6.76 -22.88
CA PHE A 11 -4.35 6.80 -22.32
C PHE A 11 -5.35 7.67 -23.12
N ILE A 12 -5.01 8.91 -23.40
CA ILE A 12 -5.84 9.82 -24.21
C ILE A 12 -5.72 9.43 -25.68
N GLY A 13 -4.48 9.13 -26.14
CA GLY A 13 -4.17 8.93 -27.56
C GLY A 13 -4.91 7.76 -28.18
N LYS A 14 -4.99 6.60 -27.51
CA LYS A 14 -5.72 5.44 -28.05
C LYS A 14 -7.21 5.74 -28.25
N ARG A 15 -7.80 6.58 -27.41
CA ARG A 15 -9.21 7.00 -27.49
C ARG A 15 -9.45 8.05 -28.58
N VAL A 16 -8.53 9.00 -28.73
CA VAL A 16 -8.56 9.97 -29.83
C VAL A 16 -8.45 9.23 -31.17
N VAL A 17 -7.50 8.29 -31.31
CA VAL A 17 -7.40 7.45 -32.51
C VAL A 17 -8.70 6.70 -32.80
N LYS A 18 -9.33 6.13 -31.76
CA LYS A 18 -10.64 5.47 -31.91
C LYS A 18 -11.73 6.40 -32.45
N ALA A 19 -11.80 7.63 -31.92
CA ALA A 19 -12.74 8.64 -32.36
C ALA A 19 -12.49 9.06 -33.82
N LEU A 20 -11.24 9.29 -34.20
CA LEU A 20 -10.84 9.60 -35.56
C LEU A 20 -11.18 8.48 -36.55
N LEU A 21 -10.94 7.21 -36.16
CA LEU A 21 -11.25 6.03 -36.99
C LEU A 21 -12.76 5.76 -37.11
N ALA A 22 -13.58 6.24 -36.20
CA ALA A 22 -15.06 6.14 -36.32
C ALA A 22 -15.60 6.97 -37.50
N ARG A 23 -14.83 7.95 -38.00
CA ARG A 23 -15.20 8.75 -39.16
C ARG A 23 -15.03 7.97 -40.46
N ARG A 24 -16.05 8.00 -41.32
CA ARG A 24 -16.08 7.22 -42.56
C ARG A 24 -14.91 7.60 -43.50
N GLY A 25 -14.16 6.58 -43.93
CA GLY A 25 -13.03 6.74 -44.87
C GLY A 25 -11.78 7.38 -44.25
N SER A 26 -11.71 7.54 -42.93
CA SER A 26 -10.51 8.04 -42.26
C SER A 26 -9.42 6.99 -42.21
N VAL A 27 -8.16 7.44 -42.30
CA VAL A 27 -6.96 6.65 -42.06
C VAL A 27 -6.12 7.38 -41.01
N VAL A 28 -5.65 6.67 -40.02
CA VAL A 28 -4.77 7.22 -38.98
C VAL A 28 -3.39 6.57 -39.09
N HIS A 29 -2.40 7.39 -39.43
CA HIS A 29 -1.00 7.06 -39.28
C HIS A 29 -0.57 7.39 -37.86
N PHE A 30 0.16 6.52 -37.19
CA PHE A 30 0.56 6.77 -35.80
C PHE A 30 2.02 6.42 -35.56
N LEU A 31 2.70 7.28 -34.78
CA LEU A 31 4.09 7.05 -34.42
C LEU A 31 4.19 5.85 -33.49
N LEU A 32 4.99 4.86 -33.87
CA LEU A 32 5.29 3.67 -33.08
C LEU A 32 6.79 3.62 -32.76
N ARG A 33 7.11 3.68 -31.48
CA ARG A 33 8.50 3.59 -31.02
C ARG A 33 8.98 2.14 -31.13
N PRO A 34 10.25 1.89 -31.52
CA PRO A 34 10.87 0.56 -31.48
C PRO A 34 10.67 -0.11 -30.10
N GLY A 35 10.33 -1.41 -30.12
CA GLY A 35 10.02 -2.17 -28.90
C GLY A 35 8.57 -2.05 -28.40
N SER A 36 7.70 -1.29 -29.10
CA SER A 36 6.28 -1.18 -28.76
C SER A 36 5.36 -2.04 -29.63
N GLU A 37 5.93 -2.86 -30.49
CA GLU A 37 5.20 -3.70 -31.46
C GLU A 37 4.26 -4.70 -30.76
N GLY A 38 4.65 -5.22 -29.59
CA GLY A 38 3.81 -6.15 -28.81
C GLY A 38 2.47 -5.58 -28.31
N LYS A 39 2.28 -4.24 -28.41
CA LYS A 39 1.01 -3.59 -28.06
C LYS A 39 0.03 -3.48 -29.22
N LEU A 40 0.47 -3.78 -30.45
CA LEU A 40 -0.32 -3.51 -31.65
C LEU A 40 -1.63 -4.31 -31.72
N ASP A 41 -1.60 -5.59 -31.40
CA ASP A 41 -2.79 -6.44 -31.50
C ASP A 41 -3.89 -5.94 -30.54
N ALA A 42 -3.54 -5.66 -29.28
CA ALA A 42 -4.47 -5.08 -28.32
C ALA A 42 -5.01 -3.70 -28.75
N LEU A 43 -4.22 -2.90 -29.46
CA LEU A 43 -4.66 -1.62 -29.99
C LEU A 43 -5.63 -1.78 -31.16
N TYR A 44 -5.36 -2.69 -32.08
CA TYR A 44 -6.28 -3.00 -33.21
C TYR A 44 -7.60 -3.54 -32.69
N ASP A 45 -7.58 -4.43 -31.70
CA ASP A 45 -8.77 -4.92 -31.03
C ASP A 45 -9.57 -3.77 -30.36
N PHE A 46 -8.86 -2.88 -29.64
CA PHE A 46 -9.51 -1.73 -29.01
C PHE A 46 -10.13 -0.77 -30.04
N TRP A 47 -9.47 -0.55 -31.18
CA TRP A 47 -9.97 0.33 -32.24
C TRP A 47 -11.02 -0.33 -33.13
N GLY A 48 -11.07 -1.66 -33.18
CA GLY A 48 -11.99 -2.42 -34.03
C GLY A 48 -11.69 -2.25 -35.53
N VAL A 49 -10.43 -2.02 -35.91
CA VAL A 49 -10.01 -1.81 -37.30
C VAL A 49 -8.70 -2.56 -37.60
N GLY A 50 -8.47 -2.86 -38.88
CA GLY A 50 -7.23 -3.47 -39.34
C GLY A 50 -6.14 -2.45 -39.71
N ARG A 51 -4.96 -3.00 -40.07
CA ARG A 51 -3.74 -2.23 -40.45
C ARG A 51 -3.90 -1.32 -41.65
N ASN A 52 -4.93 -1.51 -42.44
CA ASN A 52 -5.25 -0.65 -43.59
C ASN A 52 -5.83 0.72 -43.19
N ARG A 53 -6.40 0.83 -42.00
CA ARG A 53 -6.98 2.08 -41.51
C ARG A 53 -6.17 2.69 -40.36
N ALA A 54 -5.51 1.90 -39.54
CA ALA A 54 -4.57 2.34 -38.50
C ALA A 54 -3.15 1.86 -38.89
N VAL A 55 -2.35 2.78 -39.42
CA VAL A 55 -1.06 2.48 -40.05
C VAL A 55 0.08 2.90 -39.14
N PRO A 56 0.87 1.94 -38.58
CA PRO A 56 2.02 2.28 -37.76
C PRO A 56 3.15 2.88 -38.61
N VAL A 57 3.76 3.94 -38.11
CA VAL A 57 4.96 4.56 -38.69
C VAL A 57 6.07 4.47 -37.65
N GLY A 58 7.12 3.72 -37.98
CA GLY A 58 8.27 3.54 -37.09
C GLY A 58 9.02 4.87 -36.88
N GLY A 59 9.33 5.17 -35.61
CA GLY A 59 10.08 6.37 -35.28
C GLY A 59 10.15 6.62 -33.77
N ASP A 60 10.87 7.68 -33.40
CA ASP A 60 11.08 8.07 -32.00
C ASP A 60 10.98 9.59 -31.85
N LEU A 61 10.22 10.02 -30.84
CA LEU A 61 10.00 11.42 -30.54
C LEU A 61 11.30 12.20 -30.23
N THR A 62 12.29 11.50 -29.68
CA THR A 62 13.59 12.10 -29.33
C THR A 62 14.50 12.32 -30.54
N ALA A 63 14.13 11.80 -31.70
CA ALA A 63 14.92 11.93 -32.93
C ALA A 63 14.35 13.01 -33.84
N ARG A 64 15.25 13.72 -34.54
CA ARG A 64 14.88 14.78 -35.48
C ARG A 64 13.87 14.28 -36.51
N LYS A 65 12.82 15.07 -36.80
CA LYS A 65 11.68 14.67 -37.64
C LYS A 65 11.07 13.33 -37.21
N LEU A 66 11.03 13.08 -35.89
CA LEU A 66 10.53 11.86 -35.27
C LEU A 66 11.29 10.58 -35.68
N GLY A 67 12.50 10.68 -36.19
CA GLY A 67 13.25 9.53 -36.73
C GLY A 67 12.56 8.81 -37.89
N VAL A 68 11.54 9.40 -38.49
CA VAL A 68 10.80 8.83 -39.62
C VAL A 68 11.67 8.89 -40.88
N GLY A 69 11.81 7.75 -41.53
CA GLY A 69 12.64 7.62 -42.74
C GLY A 69 12.17 8.54 -43.89
N SER A 70 13.11 9.05 -44.68
CA SER A 70 12.84 10.00 -45.77
C SER A 70 11.84 9.47 -46.81
N GLY A 71 11.81 8.18 -47.07
CA GLY A 71 10.82 7.53 -47.95
C GLY A 71 9.39 7.65 -47.38
N ALA A 72 9.21 7.43 -46.09
CA ALA A 72 7.91 7.55 -45.43
C ALA A 72 7.46 9.03 -45.39
N ILE A 73 8.36 9.96 -45.08
CA ILE A 73 8.05 11.41 -45.13
C ILE A 73 7.58 11.79 -46.54
N LYS A 74 8.29 11.34 -47.60
CA LYS A 74 7.90 11.61 -48.99
C LYS A 74 6.54 11.02 -49.35
N ALA A 75 6.26 9.80 -48.86
CA ALA A 75 4.95 9.14 -49.07
C ALA A 75 3.77 9.82 -48.38
N LEU A 76 4.02 10.49 -47.24
CA LEU A 76 3.00 11.21 -46.46
C LEU A 76 2.83 12.68 -46.89
N LYS A 77 3.78 13.21 -47.66
CA LYS A 77 3.80 14.64 -48.03
C LYS A 77 2.52 15.05 -48.77
N GLY A 78 1.86 16.13 -48.30
CA GLY A 78 0.63 16.66 -48.85
C GLY A 78 -0.61 15.78 -48.68
N ARG A 79 -0.50 14.68 -47.90
CA ARG A 79 -1.61 13.77 -47.65
C ARG A 79 -2.20 13.86 -46.25
N ILE A 80 -1.47 14.43 -45.30
CA ILE A 80 -1.90 14.51 -43.89
C ILE A 80 -2.75 15.76 -43.69
N ASP A 81 -4.04 15.56 -43.46
CA ASP A 81 -4.98 16.67 -43.21
C ASP A 81 -4.73 17.29 -41.84
N ALA A 82 -4.39 16.48 -40.82
CA ALA A 82 -4.08 16.99 -39.49
C ALA A 82 -3.11 16.07 -38.72
N VAL A 83 -2.25 16.69 -37.93
CA VAL A 83 -1.34 16.04 -36.97
C VAL A 83 -1.84 16.27 -35.56
N TYR A 84 -1.96 15.19 -34.76
CA TYR A 84 -2.32 15.25 -33.36
C TYR A 84 -1.12 14.90 -32.49
N HIS A 85 -0.67 15.84 -31.67
CA HIS A 85 0.46 15.63 -30.77
C HIS A 85 -0.04 15.41 -29.34
N LEU A 86 -0.08 14.12 -28.93
CA LEU A 86 -0.50 13.71 -27.59
C LEU A 86 0.64 13.05 -26.79
N ALA A 87 1.78 12.78 -27.44
CA ALA A 87 2.92 12.18 -26.79
C ALA A 87 3.57 13.17 -25.82
N ALA A 88 3.64 12.81 -24.56
CA ALA A 88 4.35 13.55 -23.51
C ALA A 88 4.64 12.64 -22.32
N ILE A 89 5.70 12.93 -21.58
CA ILE A 89 5.90 12.41 -20.23
C ILE A 89 5.15 13.32 -19.27
N TYR A 90 4.19 12.75 -18.53
CA TYR A 90 3.40 13.45 -17.51
C TYR A 90 3.59 12.87 -16.11
N ASP A 91 4.49 11.88 -15.97
CA ASP A 91 4.83 11.28 -14.70
C ASP A 91 5.63 12.27 -13.86
N LEU A 92 5.07 12.63 -12.70
CA LEU A 92 5.68 13.58 -11.78
C LEU A 92 6.99 13.07 -11.17
N SER A 93 7.15 11.74 -11.13
CA SER A 93 8.37 11.08 -10.63
C SER A 93 9.44 10.91 -11.70
N ALA A 94 9.14 11.22 -12.98
CA ALA A 94 10.12 11.14 -14.06
C ALA A 94 11.22 12.20 -13.90
N ASP A 95 12.46 11.82 -14.21
CA ASP A 95 13.58 12.76 -14.13
C ASP A 95 13.40 13.95 -15.08
N ALA A 96 13.92 15.11 -14.67
CA ALA A 96 13.75 16.36 -15.40
C ALA A 96 14.37 16.31 -16.80
N GLN A 97 15.48 15.59 -16.98
CA GLN A 97 16.16 15.49 -18.27
C GLN A 97 15.32 14.72 -19.30
N SER A 98 14.73 13.59 -18.90
CA SER A 98 13.80 12.84 -19.74
C SER A 98 12.56 13.67 -20.12
N GLN A 99 12.03 14.45 -19.18
CA GLN A 99 10.90 15.34 -19.46
C GLN A 99 11.28 16.42 -20.49
N VAL A 100 12.45 17.06 -20.38
CA VAL A 100 12.95 18.06 -21.36
C VAL A 100 13.08 17.40 -22.73
N GLN A 101 13.75 16.25 -22.81
CA GLN A 101 14.02 15.58 -24.07
C GLN A 101 12.73 15.17 -24.82
N VAL A 102 11.74 14.65 -24.10
CA VAL A 102 10.51 14.16 -24.72
C VAL A 102 9.50 15.27 -24.92
N ASN A 103 9.26 16.13 -23.91
CA ASN A 103 8.21 17.13 -24.00
C ASN A 103 8.64 18.38 -24.83
N ILE A 104 9.89 18.83 -24.69
CA ILE A 104 10.37 20.03 -25.38
C ILE A 104 10.94 19.66 -26.74
N GLU A 105 12.06 18.89 -26.76
CA GLU A 105 12.72 18.53 -28.03
C GLU A 105 11.82 17.66 -28.90
N GLY A 106 11.06 16.72 -28.28
CA GLY A 106 10.08 15.91 -29.00
C GLY A 106 9.00 16.74 -29.70
N THR A 107 8.52 17.82 -29.07
CA THR A 107 7.58 18.75 -29.71
C THR A 107 8.23 19.49 -30.88
N ARG A 108 9.51 19.91 -30.76
CA ARG A 108 10.26 20.53 -31.85
C ARG A 108 10.41 19.58 -33.02
N HIS A 109 10.80 18.34 -32.78
CA HIS A 109 10.92 17.30 -33.82
C HIS A 109 9.59 17.00 -34.49
N LEU A 110 8.46 17.06 -33.75
CA LEU A 110 7.13 16.94 -34.34
C LEU A 110 6.82 18.11 -35.27
N VAL A 111 7.07 19.36 -34.85
CA VAL A 111 6.85 20.55 -35.70
C VAL A 111 7.68 20.45 -36.97
N GLU A 112 8.96 20.05 -36.88
CA GLU A 112 9.80 19.79 -38.07
C GLU A 112 9.21 18.71 -38.98
N PHE A 113 8.69 17.60 -38.39
CA PHE A 113 8.04 16.54 -39.16
C PHE A 113 6.75 17.01 -39.83
N ALA A 114 5.86 17.68 -39.08
CA ALA A 114 4.59 18.20 -39.61
C ALA A 114 4.81 19.15 -40.80
N GLN A 115 5.82 20.03 -40.71
CA GLN A 115 6.21 20.92 -41.81
C GLN A 115 6.83 20.14 -42.98
N ALA A 116 7.62 19.07 -42.72
CA ALA A 116 8.24 18.28 -43.77
C ALA A 116 7.22 17.44 -44.58
N VAL A 117 6.13 17.02 -43.94
CA VAL A 117 5.02 16.31 -44.63
C VAL A 117 3.95 17.27 -45.18
N ASP A 118 4.12 18.58 -44.99
CA ASP A 118 3.16 19.60 -45.42
C ASP A 118 1.75 19.32 -44.92
N ALA A 119 1.62 19.14 -43.61
CA ALA A 119 0.36 18.84 -42.96
C ALA A 119 -0.60 20.04 -42.94
N GLY A 120 -1.90 19.78 -43.06
CA GLY A 120 -2.90 20.85 -43.09
C GLY A 120 -3.07 21.60 -41.75
N HIS A 121 -2.99 20.90 -40.62
CA HIS A 121 -3.18 21.48 -39.28
C HIS A 121 -2.41 20.72 -38.21
N VAL A 122 -1.98 21.40 -37.14
CA VAL A 122 -1.34 20.78 -35.96
C VAL A 122 -2.23 20.97 -34.73
N HIS A 123 -2.71 19.89 -34.16
CA HIS A 123 -3.44 19.84 -32.89
C HIS A 123 -2.48 19.41 -31.78
N HIS A 124 -2.13 20.32 -30.88
CA HIS A 124 -1.23 20.06 -29.76
C HIS A 124 -1.99 19.90 -28.44
N VAL A 125 -1.84 18.75 -27.78
CA VAL A 125 -2.43 18.51 -26.45
C VAL A 125 -1.39 18.88 -25.38
N SER A 126 -1.55 20.10 -24.87
CA SER A 126 -0.77 20.66 -23.76
C SER A 126 -1.36 20.23 -22.40
N SER A 127 -1.48 21.12 -21.45
CA SER A 127 -2.13 20.94 -20.15
C SER A 127 -2.44 22.31 -19.55
N ILE A 128 -3.41 22.39 -18.63
CA ILE A 128 -3.58 23.58 -17.77
C ILE A 128 -2.32 23.90 -16.96
N ALA A 129 -1.43 22.91 -16.76
CA ALA A 129 -0.13 23.05 -16.11
C ALA A 129 0.80 24.05 -16.82
N ALA A 130 0.56 24.39 -18.11
CA ALA A 130 1.31 25.40 -18.83
C ALA A 130 1.13 26.83 -18.26
N ALA A 131 0.09 27.07 -17.44
CA ALA A 131 -0.12 28.32 -16.69
C ALA A 131 0.77 28.40 -15.42
N GLY A 132 1.41 27.29 -15.01
CA GLY A 132 2.16 27.21 -13.76
C GLY A 132 1.29 27.44 -12.53
N LEU A 133 1.73 28.30 -11.63
CA LEU A 133 1.06 28.69 -10.40
C LEU A 133 0.50 30.12 -10.47
N TYR A 134 0.03 30.55 -11.63
CA TYR A 134 -0.54 31.89 -11.83
C TYR A 134 -1.68 32.16 -10.83
N GLU A 135 -1.62 33.30 -10.17
CA GLU A 135 -2.65 33.72 -9.21
C GLU A 135 -3.78 34.46 -9.90
N GLY A 136 -4.96 33.86 -10.00
CA GLY A 136 -6.13 34.51 -10.63
C GLY A 136 -6.84 33.61 -11.64
N VAL A 137 -7.44 34.29 -12.67
CA VAL A 137 -8.13 33.59 -13.77
C VAL A 137 -7.24 33.59 -15.01
N PHE A 138 -6.70 32.41 -15.33
CA PHE A 138 -5.92 32.22 -16.54
C PHE A 138 -6.87 31.98 -17.73
N ARG A 139 -6.81 32.88 -18.70
CA ARG A 139 -7.69 32.83 -19.86
C ARG A 139 -7.09 31.97 -20.98
N GLU A 140 -7.92 31.56 -21.92
CA GLU A 140 -7.51 30.73 -23.06
C GLU A 140 -6.55 31.44 -24.00
N ASP A 141 -6.62 32.78 -24.09
CA ASP A 141 -5.72 33.63 -24.86
C ASP A 141 -4.37 33.94 -24.17
N MET A 142 -4.26 33.69 -22.86
CA MET A 142 -3.05 33.94 -22.08
C MET A 142 -2.00 32.86 -22.29
N PHE A 143 -0.74 33.28 -22.27
CA PHE A 143 0.41 32.37 -22.34
C PHE A 143 1.65 32.93 -21.63
N GLU A 144 2.09 34.14 -22.01
CA GLU A 144 3.31 34.77 -21.47
C GLU A 144 3.14 35.18 -19.98
N GLU A 145 1.92 35.22 -19.47
CA GLU A 145 1.58 35.58 -18.10
C GLU A 145 1.72 34.40 -17.13
N ALA A 146 2.18 33.22 -17.59
CA ALA A 146 2.41 32.06 -16.76
C ALA A 146 3.44 32.36 -15.65
N GLU A 147 3.19 31.88 -14.44
CA GLU A 147 4.01 32.12 -13.25
C GLU A 147 4.32 30.81 -12.51
N GLY A 148 5.40 30.76 -11.70
CA GLY A 148 5.72 29.62 -10.87
C GLY A 148 6.07 28.36 -11.66
N LEU A 149 6.86 28.51 -12.72
CA LEU A 149 7.29 27.43 -13.62
C LEU A 149 8.52 26.63 -13.11
N ASP A 150 8.84 26.72 -11.83
CA ASP A 150 10.04 26.07 -11.25
C ASP A 150 9.95 24.53 -11.28
N HIS A 151 8.74 23.96 -11.27
CA HIS A 151 8.57 22.53 -11.35
C HIS A 151 8.79 22.01 -12.79
N PRO A 152 9.61 20.94 -13.00
CA PRO A 152 9.95 20.44 -14.33
C PRO A 152 8.73 20.19 -15.24
N TYR A 153 7.65 19.65 -14.68
CA TYR A 153 6.43 19.39 -15.45
C TYR A 153 5.77 20.68 -15.96
N PHE A 154 5.65 21.72 -15.13
CA PHE A 154 5.07 23.01 -15.55
C PHE A 154 5.94 23.66 -16.61
N MET A 155 7.23 23.73 -16.35
CA MET A 155 8.22 24.30 -17.27
C MET A 155 8.19 23.59 -18.62
N THR A 156 8.23 22.25 -18.65
CA THR A 156 8.27 21.51 -19.92
C THR A 156 6.96 21.61 -20.70
N LYS A 157 5.80 21.68 -20.02
CA LYS A 157 4.51 21.92 -20.69
C LYS A 157 4.41 23.32 -21.25
N HIS A 158 4.89 24.34 -20.55
CA HIS A 158 4.94 25.70 -21.03
C HIS A 158 5.89 25.83 -22.25
N GLU A 159 7.13 25.34 -22.14
CA GLU A 159 8.11 25.44 -23.23
C GLU A 159 7.68 24.62 -24.47
N SER A 160 7.05 23.45 -24.32
CA SER A 160 6.52 22.69 -25.46
C SER A 160 5.42 23.47 -26.20
N GLU A 161 4.54 24.16 -25.48
CA GLU A 161 3.51 24.99 -26.07
C GLU A 161 4.12 26.23 -26.79
N LYS A 162 5.17 26.84 -26.21
CA LYS A 162 5.93 27.93 -26.80
C LYS A 162 6.55 27.58 -28.16
N ILE A 163 7.07 26.33 -28.29
CA ILE A 163 7.58 25.82 -29.57
C ILE A 163 6.47 25.83 -30.63
N VAL A 164 5.29 25.28 -30.29
CA VAL A 164 4.16 25.29 -31.25
C VAL A 164 3.76 26.68 -31.63
N ARG A 165 3.69 27.62 -30.68
CA ARG A 165 3.31 29.02 -30.93
C ARG A 165 4.33 29.79 -31.78
N LYS A 166 5.64 29.57 -31.55
CA LYS A 166 6.72 30.39 -32.17
C LYS A 166 7.36 29.73 -33.38
N GLU A 167 7.48 28.39 -33.42
CA GLU A 167 8.23 27.65 -34.44
C GLU A 167 7.33 26.96 -35.49
N CYS A 168 6.04 26.70 -35.16
CA CYS A 168 5.13 26.07 -36.10
C CYS A 168 4.58 27.08 -37.13
N LYS A 169 4.94 26.86 -38.40
CA LYS A 169 4.47 27.71 -39.53
C LYS A 169 3.12 27.26 -40.08
N LEU A 170 2.65 26.07 -39.73
CA LEU A 170 1.35 25.54 -40.10
C LEU A 170 0.25 26.08 -39.18
N PRO A 171 -1.01 26.06 -39.60
CA PRO A 171 -2.12 26.32 -38.69
C PRO A 171 -2.03 25.40 -37.50
N TRP A 172 -2.26 25.91 -36.28
CA TRP A 172 -2.21 25.11 -35.06
C TRP A 172 -3.36 25.45 -34.12
N THR A 173 -3.73 24.45 -33.30
CA THR A 173 -4.68 24.56 -32.19
C THR A 173 -4.12 23.87 -30.97
N ILE A 174 -4.27 24.49 -29.82
CA ILE A 174 -3.79 23.97 -28.53
C ILE A 174 -4.97 23.57 -27.64
N TYR A 175 -4.89 22.41 -27.03
CA TYR A 175 -5.83 21.95 -26.02
C TYR A 175 -5.12 21.83 -24.69
N ARG A 176 -5.67 22.43 -23.65
CA ARG A 176 -5.16 22.39 -22.29
C ARG A 176 -6.13 21.61 -21.40
N PRO A 177 -6.07 20.26 -21.39
CA PRO A 177 -6.89 19.47 -20.47
C PRO A 177 -6.49 19.73 -19.02
N ALA A 178 -7.48 19.66 -18.13
CA ALA A 178 -7.31 19.62 -16.69
C ALA A 178 -6.73 18.26 -16.25
N LEU A 179 -6.79 17.94 -14.97
CA LEU A 179 -6.42 16.64 -14.45
C LEU A 179 -7.37 15.57 -15.00
N VAL A 180 -6.83 14.73 -15.90
CA VAL A 180 -7.63 13.73 -16.61
C VAL A 180 -7.72 12.45 -15.77
N VAL A 181 -8.95 12.03 -15.49
CA VAL A 181 -9.25 10.77 -14.80
C VAL A 181 -9.84 9.74 -15.77
N GLY A 182 -10.19 8.56 -15.26
CA GLY A 182 -10.78 7.48 -16.04
C GLY A 182 -12.04 7.87 -16.80
N ASP A 183 -12.50 6.96 -17.64
CA ASP A 183 -13.73 7.13 -18.42
C ASP A 183 -14.94 7.23 -17.49
N SER A 184 -15.82 8.21 -17.72
CA SER A 184 -16.97 8.48 -16.84
C SER A 184 -18.00 7.36 -16.82
N LYS A 185 -18.00 6.47 -17.80
CA LYS A 185 -18.96 5.37 -17.95
C LYS A 185 -18.39 4.02 -17.54
N THR A 186 -17.11 3.78 -17.81
CA THR A 186 -16.47 2.48 -17.58
C THR A 186 -15.46 2.50 -16.42
N GLY A 187 -15.04 3.68 -15.99
CA GLY A 187 -13.98 3.86 -14.99
C GLY A 187 -12.58 3.57 -15.51
N GLU A 188 -12.44 3.07 -16.75
CA GLU A 188 -11.18 2.60 -17.30
C GLU A 188 -10.08 3.66 -17.20
N MET A 189 -8.99 3.30 -16.53
CA MET A 189 -7.77 4.09 -16.36
C MET A 189 -6.57 3.18 -16.54
N ASP A 190 -5.50 3.66 -17.16
CA ASP A 190 -4.33 2.83 -17.48
C ASP A 190 -3.33 2.71 -16.32
N LYS A 191 -3.32 3.68 -15.40
CA LYS A 191 -2.43 3.69 -14.23
C LYS A 191 -2.96 4.56 -13.08
N ILE A 192 -2.40 4.35 -11.90
CA ILE A 192 -2.66 5.20 -10.73
C ILE A 192 -1.99 6.56 -10.93
N ASP A 193 -2.78 7.65 -10.89
CA ASP A 193 -2.31 9.03 -11.01
C ASP A 193 -3.34 9.99 -10.39
N GLY A 194 -2.94 11.22 -10.06
CA GLY A 194 -3.83 12.26 -9.55
C GLY A 194 -4.61 11.83 -8.30
N PRO A 195 -5.96 11.92 -8.30
CA PRO A 195 -6.76 11.62 -7.10
C PRO A 195 -6.71 10.15 -6.69
N TYR A 196 -6.29 9.23 -7.58
CA TYR A 196 -6.19 7.81 -7.28
C TYR A 196 -5.15 7.48 -6.21
N TYR A 197 -4.16 8.34 -5.97
CA TYR A 197 -3.23 8.17 -4.86
C TYR A 197 -3.93 8.14 -3.49
N PHE A 198 -5.04 8.86 -3.35
CA PHE A 198 -5.82 8.87 -2.11
C PHE A 198 -6.73 7.66 -1.92
N PHE A 199 -6.95 6.86 -2.97
CA PHE A 199 -7.89 5.74 -2.90
C PHE A 199 -7.44 4.69 -1.87
N LYS A 200 -6.15 4.45 -1.77
CA LYS A 200 -5.61 3.54 -0.75
C LYS A 200 -5.83 4.04 0.68
N LEU A 201 -5.70 5.35 0.91
CA LEU A 201 -6.03 5.96 2.19
C LEU A 201 -7.52 5.81 2.52
N ILE A 202 -8.40 6.14 1.57
CA ILE A 202 -9.86 6.02 1.71
C ILE A 202 -10.25 4.56 2.01
N GLN A 203 -9.66 3.59 1.30
CA GLN A 203 -9.88 2.16 1.53
C GLN A 203 -9.49 1.74 2.96
N ARG A 204 -8.34 2.19 3.46
CA ARG A 204 -7.91 1.92 4.84
C ARG A 204 -8.84 2.55 5.86
N LEU A 205 -9.26 3.80 5.66
CA LEU A 205 -10.24 4.46 6.54
C LEU A 205 -11.56 3.69 6.59
N ARG A 206 -12.06 3.20 5.45
CA ARG A 206 -13.26 2.34 5.38
C ARG A 206 -13.11 1.05 6.20
N GLN A 207 -11.90 0.48 6.26
CA GLN A 207 -11.65 -0.76 7.02
C GLN A 207 -11.54 -0.54 8.53
N ILE A 208 -11.07 0.63 8.97
CA ILE A 208 -10.77 0.92 10.38
C ILE A 208 -11.94 1.62 11.07
N LEU A 209 -12.63 2.52 10.37
CA LEU A 209 -13.66 3.39 10.94
C LEU A 209 -15.04 3.04 10.38
N PRO A 210 -16.10 3.07 11.20
CA PRO A 210 -17.46 2.90 10.71
C PRO A 210 -17.89 4.10 9.85
N PRO A 211 -18.75 3.91 8.81
CA PRO A 211 -19.13 4.96 7.86
C PRO A 211 -19.79 6.20 8.47
N TRP A 212 -20.42 6.06 9.64
CA TRP A 212 -21.10 7.15 10.35
C TRP A 212 -20.14 8.04 11.15
N LEU A 213 -18.89 7.62 11.38
CA LEU A 213 -17.92 8.42 12.12
C LEU A 213 -17.26 9.43 11.16
N PRO A 214 -17.42 10.74 11.40
CA PRO A 214 -16.76 11.73 10.54
C PRO A 214 -15.24 11.62 10.64
N SER A 215 -14.56 11.74 9.52
CA SER A 215 -13.10 11.80 9.47
C SER A 215 -12.59 13.19 9.12
N VAL A 216 -11.32 13.43 9.44
CA VAL A 216 -10.66 14.70 9.16
C VAL A 216 -10.18 14.71 7.71
N GLY A 217 -10.67 15.67 6.93
CA GLY A 217 -10.22 15.96 5.59
C GLY A 217 -9.17 17.07 5.56
N ILE A 218 -8.49 17.20 4.44
CA ILE A 218 -7.54 18.28 4.17
C ILE A 218 -8.26 19.38 3.41
N GLU A 219 -8.34 20.59 3.95
CA GLU A 219 -8.72 21.76 3.17
C GLU A 219 -7.55 22.15 2.29
N GLY A 220 -7.64 21.83 0.99
CA GLY A 220 -6.66 22.18 -0.01
C GLY A 220 -7.16 23.28 -0.94
N GLY A 221 -6.31 23.68 -1.88
CA GLY A 221 -6.65 24.58 -2.97
C GLY A 221 -7.71 24.00 -3.92
N ARG A 222 -7.85 24.64 -5.07
CA ARG A 222 -8.77 24.17 -6.11
C ARG A 222 -8.08 23.16 -7.01
N VAL A 223 -8.83 22.19 -7.47
CA VAL A 223 -8.41 21.23 -8.48
C VAL A 223 -9.50 21.13 -9.54
N ASN A 224 -9.10 21.02 -10.78
CA ASN A 224 -10.02 20.80 -11.89
C ASN A 224 -9.82 19.37 -12.42
N ILE A 225 -10.88 18.59 -12.47
CA ILE A 225 -10.85 17.16 -12.81
C ILE A 225 -11.84 16.93 -13.94
N VAL A 226 -11.41 16.25 -14.99
CA VAL A 226 -12.23 15.91 -16.14
C VAL A 226 -12.06 14.44 -16.53
N PRO A 227 -13.11 13.72 -16.93
CA PRO A 227 -12.97 12.37 -17.42
C PRO A 227 -12.43 12.35 -18.86
N VAL A 228 -11.71 11.27 -19.20
CA VAL A 228 -11.03 11.13 -20.49
C VAL A 228 -11.98 11.17 -21.69
N ASP A 229 -13.18 10.63 -21.55
CA ASP A 229 -14.21 10.64 -22.62
C ASP A 229 -14.71 12.05 -22.94
N PHE A 230 -14.80 12.95 -21.94
CA PHE A 230 -15.07 14.38 -22.20
C PHE A 230 -13.93 15.01 -22.99
N VAL A 231 -12.68 14.81 -22.57
CA VAL A 231 -11.49 15.36 -23.27
C VAL A 231 -11.46 14.89 -24.73
N VAL A 232 -11.65 13.60 -24.97
CA VAL A 232 -11.64 13.02 -26.32
C VAL A 232 -12.78 13.59 -27.19
N ARG A 233 -14.00 13.68 -26.63
CA ARG A 233 -15.15 14.25 -27.33
C ARG A 233 -14.92 15.73 -27.69
N CYS A 234 -14.30 16.51 -26.80
CA CYS A 234 -13.95 17.90 -27.08
C CYS A 234 -12.93 18.00 -28.21
N ILE A 235 -11.84 17.25 -28.15
CA ILE A 235 -10.79 17.26 -29.18
C ILE A 235 -11.37 16.84 -30.53
N ASP A 236 -12.13 15.73 -30.59
CA ASP A 236 -12.73 15.27 -31.85
C ASP A 236 -13.74 16.28 -32.42
N HIS A 237 -14.61 16.84 -31.58
CA HIS A 237 -15.60 17.82 -32.04
C HIS A 237 -14.94 19.11 -32.56
N ILE A 238 -14.06 19.72 -31.76
CA ILE A 238 -13.43 21.00 -32.10
C ILE A 238 -12.57 20.88 -33.36
N SER A 239 -11.74 19.82 -33.46
CA SER A 239 -10.85 19.61 -34.60
C SER A 239 -11.59 19.44 -35.94
N HIS A 240 -12.89 19.19 -35.92
CA HIS A 240 -13.74 19.02 -37.12
C HIS A 240 -14.85 20.09 -37.22
N ALA A 241 -14.91 20.99 -36.25
CA ALA A 241 -15.90 22.06 -36.28
C ALA A 241 -15.61 23.07 -37.41
N LYS A 242 -16.66 23.66 -37.96
CA LYS A 242 -16.56 24.74 -38.97
C LYS A 242 -16.35 26.10 -38.29
N ILE A 243 -15.30 26.22 -37.50
CA ILE A 243 -14.90 27.45 -36.78
C ILE A 243 -13.45 27.76 -37.07
N GLU A 244 -13.05 29.03 -36.82
CA GLU A 244 -11.65 29.44 -36.94
C GLU A 244 -10.82 28.75 -35.83
N LEU A 245 -9.90 27.88 -36.23
CA LEU A 245 -9.05 27.11 -35.32
C LEU A 245 -7.61 27.59 -35.24
N LYS A 246 -7.17 28.40 -36.24
CA LYS A 246 -5.79 28.82 -36.33
C LYS A 246 -5.42 29.72 -35.16
N GLY A 247 -4.41 29.34 -34.41
CA GLY A 247 -3.90 30.08 -33.27
C GLY A 247 -4.79 30.06 -32.02
N LYS A 248 -5.83 29.19 -32.00
CA LYS A 248 -6.74 29.08 -30.86
C LYS A 248 -6.21 28.11 -29.80
N CYS A 249 -6.55 28.40 -28.54
CA CYS A 249 -6.29 27.56 -27.39
C CYS A 249 -7.62 27.31 -26.66
N PHE A 250 -7.82 26.07 -26.18
CA PHE A 250 -9.02 25.65 -25.48
C PHE A 250 -8.68 25.02 -24.15
N HIS A 251 -9.29 25.49 -23.08
CA HIS A 251 -9.18 24.88 -21.75
C HIS A 251 -10.22 23.78 -21.58
N LEU A 252 -9.79 22.52 -21.67
CA LEU A 252 -10.69 21.37 -21.46
C LEU A 252 -10.87 21.11 -19.96
N VAL A 253 -11.69 21.93 -19.32
CA VAL A 253 -11.86 21.99 -17.87
C VAL A 253 -13.33 21.83 -17.47
N ASP A 254 -13.58 21.35 -16.25
CA ASP A 254 -14.90 21.41 -15.63
C ASP A 254 -15.22 22.86 -15.22
N PRO A 255 -16.40 23.40 -15.57
CA PRO A 255 -16.79 24.77 -15.21
C PRO A 255 -16.88 24.98 -13.69
N ARG A 256 -17.10 23.91 -12.92
CA ARG A 256 -17.37 24.00 -11.48
C ARG A 256 -16.10 24.19 -10.66
N GLY A 257 -15.01 23.50 -10.98
CA GLY A 257 -13.79 23.46 -10.20
C GLY A 257 -14.05 23.01 -8.75
N TYR A 258 -13.38 21.98 -8.29
CA TYR A 258 -13.60 21.42 -6.95
C TYR A 258 -12.53 21.92 -5.98
N ARG A 259 -12.82 21.97 -4.68
CA ARG A 259 -11.78 21.99 -3.66
C ARG A 259 -11.27 20.57 -3.45
N VAL A 260 -10.01 20.43 -3.07
CA VAL A 260 -9.41 19.10 -2.79
C VAL A 260 -10.22 18.35 -1.74
N GLY A 261 -10.67 19.03 -0.67
CA GLY A 261 -11.52 18.43 0.35
C GLY A 261 -12.84 17.88 -0.20
N ASP A 262 -13.48 18.63 -1.11
CA ASP A 262 -14.72 18.17 -1.77
C ASP A 262 -14.48 16.90 -2.60
N VAL A 263 -13.36 16.84 -3.33
CA VAL A 263 -12.96 15.67 -4.11
C VAL A 263 -12.77 14.44 -3.22
N LEU A 264 -12.08 14.63 -2.09
CA LEU A 264 -11.84 13.55 -1.13
C LEU A 264 -13.16 13.07 -0.50
N ASP A 265 -14.09 13.99 -0.15
CA ASP A 265 -15.43 13.59 0.36
C ASP A 265 -16.27 12.89 -0.70
N ILE A 266 -16.22 13.34 -1.97
CA ILE A 266 -16.91 12.67 -3.09
C ILE A 266 -16.41 11.23 -3.24
N PHE A 267 -15.09 10.99 -3.26
CA PHE A 267 -14.54 9.64 -3.35
C PHE A 267 -14.77 8.82 -2.07
N SER A 268 -14.78 9.43 -0.90
CA SER A 268 -15.14 8.74 0.36
C SER A 268 -16.59 8.23 0.32
N ARG A 269 -17.51 9.03 -0.20
CA ARG A 269 -18.92 8.60 -0.41
C ARG A 269 -19.01 7.49 -1.44
N ALA A 270 -18.30 7.61 -2.55
CA ALA A 270 -18.24 6.59 -3.61
C ALA A 270 -17.70 5.25 -3.07
N ALA A 271 -16.75 5.29 -2.15
CA ALA A 271 -16.14 4.15 -1.49
C ALA A 271 -16.95 3.56 -0.34
N HIS A 272 -18.08 4.16 0.05
CA HIS A 272 -18.78 3.87 1.32
C HIS A 272 -17.88 3.98 2.56
N ALA A 273 -16.92 4.89 2.52
CA ALA A 273 -16.01 5.20 3.62
C ALA A 273 -16.56 6.34 4.50
N PRO A 274 -15.98 6.57 5.69
CA PRO A 274 -16.31 7.72 6.54
C PRO A 274 -16.19 9.03 5.78
N ARG A 275 -17.17 9.93 5.95
CA ARG A 275 -17.17 11.23 5.28
C ARG A 275 -16.04 12.11 5.78
N MET A 276 -15.34 12.76 4.89
CA MET A 276 -14.27 13.72 5.19
C MET A 276 -14.86 15.14 5.27
N ASN A 277 -15.65 15.42 6.29
CA ASN A 277 -16.35 16.67 6.47
C ASN A 277 -15.84 17.53 7.66
N LEU A 278 -14.89 17.03 8.43
CA LEU A 278 -14.15 17.80 9.42
C LEU A 278 -12.88 18.35 8.77
N PHE A 279 -12.96 19.53 8.16
CA PHE A 279 -11.78 20.14 7.52
C PHE A 279 -10.92 20.86 8.55
N VAL A 280 -9.66 20.46 8.66
CA VAL A 280 -8.65 21.29 9.31
C VAL A 280 -8.27 22.38 8.31
N ASN A 281 -8.71 23.60 8.60
CA ASN A 281 -8.35 24.75 7.81
C ASN A 281 -6.83 24.97 7.92
N ALA A 282 -6.11 24.70 6.85
CA ALA A 282 -4.68 24.95 6.79
C ALA A 282 -4.33 26.44 7.03
N ALA A 283 -5.30 27.35 6.86
CA ALA A 283 -5.16 28.76 7.20
C ALA A 283 -5.13 29.00 8.73
N LEU A 284 -5.71 28.10 9.56
CA LEU A 284 -5.52 28.15 11.01
C LEU A 284 -4.04 27.91 11.41
N LEU A 285 -3.25 27.29 10.57
CA LEU A 285 -1.80 27.25 10.68
C LEU A 285 -1.14 28.50 10.03
N GLY A 286 -1.92 29.43 9.54
CA GLY A 286 -1.47 30.64 8.84
C GLY A 286 -0.74 31.65 9.73
N PHE A 287 -0.99 31.65 11.07
CA PHE A 287 -0.21 32.50 11.99
C PHE A 287 1.23 31.97 12.19
N VAL A 288 1.52 30.74 11.75
CA VAL A 288 2.90 30.24 11.80
C VAL A 288 3.63 30.80 10.58
N PRO A 289 4.61 31.71 10.76
CA PRO A 289 5.37 32.28 9.65
C PRO A 289 5.91 31.19 8.72
N ARG A 290 5.96 31.46 7.42
CA ARG A 290 6.49 30.50 6.41
C ARG A 290 7.87 29.98 6.76
N SER A 291 8.72 30.83 7.39
CA SER A 291 10.03 30.45 7.91
C SER A 291 9.97 29.43 9.05
N VAL A 292 9.00 29.56 9.96
CA VAL A 292 8.78 28.62 11.07
C VAL A 292 8.21 27.30 10.54
N LYS A 293 7.27 27.34 9.60
CA LYS A 293 6.78 26.12 8.93
C LYS A 293 7.91 25.38 8.20
N LYS A 294 8.74 26.09 7.43
CA LYS A 294 9.91 25.49 6.80
C LYS A 294 10.88 24.93 7.83
N GLY A 295 11.11 25.65 8.94
CA GLY A 295 11.93 25.19 10.06
C GLY A 295 11.37 23.94 10.74
N LEU A 296 10.06 23.90 11.02
CA LEU A 296 9.41 22.74 11.64
C LEU A 296 9.44 21.51 10.72
N MET A 297 9.16 21.70 9.43
CA MET A 297 9.25 20.64 8.42
C MET A 297 10.69 20.19 8.12
N ALA A 298 11.68 21.04 8.40
CA ALA A 298 13.10 20.70 8.32
C ALA A 298 13.59 19.87 9.50
N LEU A 299 12.83 19.83 10.63
CA LEU A 299 13.20 19.00 11.78
C LEU A 299 13.20 17.52 11.39
N ALA A 300 14.30 16.85 11.66
CA ALA A 300 14.48 15.45 11.30
C ALA A 300 13.33 14.50 11.77
N PRO A 301 12.80 14.64 13.01
CA PRO A 301 11.67 13.81 13.46
C PRO A 301 10.39 14.05 12.65
N VAL A 302 10.05 15.31 12.36
CA VAL A 302 8.84 15.67 11.61
C VAL A 302 8.93 15.17 10.17
N ARG A 303 10.09 15.36 9.54
CA ARG A 303 10.37 14.85 8.19
C ARG A 303 10.27 13.33 8.14
N ARG A 304 10.93 12.60 9.06
CA ARG A 304 10.86 11.13 9.14
C ARG A 304 9.44 10.61 9.31
N MET A 305 8.65 11.25 10.18
CA MET A 305 7.25 10.86 10.41
C MET A 305 6.41 11.10 9.16
N ARG A 306 6.58 12.25 8.48
CA ARG A 306 5.94 12.55 7.20
C ARG A 306 6.32 11.48 6.16
N ASP A 307 7.62 11.24 5.96
CA ASP A 307 8.12 10.33 4.93
C ASP A 307 7.66 8.88 5.19
N ALA A 308 7.61 8.45 6.46
CA ALA A 308 7.07 7.16 6.85
C ALA A 308 5.57 7.04 6.51
N VAL A 309 4.76 8.05 6.84
CA VAL A 309 3.32 8.08 6.52
C VAL A 309 3.10 8.12 5.01
N MET A 310 3.84 8.98 4.28
CA MET A 310 3.74 9.08 2.83
C MET A 310 4.08 7.74 2.15
N LYS A 311 5.18 7.11 2.57
CA LYS A 311 5.59 5.79 2.07
C LYS A 311 4.55 4.70 2.38
N ASP A 312 4.01 4.68 3.60
CA ASP A 312 3.00 3.70 4.02
C ASP A 312 1.68 3.85 3.25
N LEU A 313 1.34 5.07 2.85
CA LEU A 313 0.17 5.39 2.05
C LEU A 313 0.44 5.29 0.54
N GLY A 314 1.70 5.10 0.11
CA GLY A 314 2.09 5.07 -1.30
C GLY A 314 1.94 6.42 -2.00
N LEU A 315 2.07 7.53 -1.26
CA LEU A 315 1.90 8.90 -1.77
C LEU A 315 3.25 9.47 -2.25
N PRO A 316 3.33 10.04 -3.46
CA PRO A 316 4.52 10.72 -3.95
C PRO A 316 4.83 11.99 -3.13
N ASP A 317 6.11 12.29 -2.92
CA ASP A 317 6.56 13.46 -2.14
C ASP A 317 6.07 14.80 -2.72
N ASP A 318 5.99 14.90 -4.05
CA ASP A 318 5.60 16.12 -4.77
C ASP A 318 4.08 16.34 -4.83
N MET A 319 3.28 15.40 -4.34
CA MET A 319 1.83 15.47 -4.42
C MET A 319 1.24 16.76 -3.82
N PHE A 320 1.84 17.28 -2.74
CA PHE A 320 1.37 18.50 -2.08
C PHE A 320 1.48 19.75 -2.96
N THR A 321 2.40 19.78 -3.94
CA THR A 321 2.52 20.86 -4.92
C THR A 321 1.27 20.94 -5.81
N PHE A 322 0.66 19.78 -6.10
CA PHE A 322 -0.51 19.67 -6.98
C PHE A 322 -1.86 19.79 -6.25
N ILE A 323 -1.86 19.82 -4.93
CA ILE A 323 -3.07 19.96 -4.11
C ILE A 323 -3.49 21.43 -3.92
N ASN A 324 -2.61 22.38 -4.19
CA ASN A 324 -2.85 23.79 -3.86
C ASN A 324 -2.65 24.72 -5.06
N PHE A 325 -3.38 24.49 -6.15
CA PHE A 325 -3.38 25.38 -7.29
C PHE A 325 -4.14 26.67 -6.99
N PRO A 326 -3.50 27.85 -7.15
CA PRO A 326 -4.17 29.13 -7.00
C PRO A 326 -4.98 29.53 -8.24
N THR A 327 -4.69 28.89 -9.38
CA THR A 327 -5.19 29.29 -10.70
C THR A 327 -6.62 28.81 -10.93
N ARG A 328 -7.45 29.71 -11.47
CA ARG A 328 -8.75 29.40 -12.07
C ARG A 328 -8.61 29.47 -13.58
N TYR A 329 -9.41 28.70 -14.30
CA TYR A 329 -9.31 28.63 -15.75
C TYR A 329 -10.60 29.13 -16.40
N ASP A 330 -10.48 30.11 -17.30
CA ASP A 330 -11.55 30.55 -18.17
C ASP A 330 -11.78 29.49 -19.27
N ARG A 331 -12.98 29.41 -19.79
CA ARG A 331 -13.35 28.43 -20.84
C ARG A 331 -14.34 28.99 -21.87
N ARG A 332 -14.35 30.30 -22.07
CA ARG A 332 -15.30 30.97 -22.98
C ARG A 332 -15.14 30.50 -24.43
N GLU A 333 -13.90 30.33 -24.91
CA GLU A 333 -13.64 29.79 -26.24
C GLU A 333 -14.12 28.35 -26.36
N LEU A 334 -13.89 27.51 -25.33
CA LEU A 334 -14.41 26.14 -25.26
C LEU A 334 -15.94 26.14 -25.30
N ASP A 335 -16.60 26.96 -24.48
CA ASP A 335 -18.07 27.02 -24.42
C ASP A 335 -18.68 27.45 -25.75
N ALA A 336 -18.05 28.42 -26.41
CA ALA A 336 -18.44 28.85 -27.74
C ALA A 336 -18.28 27.75 -28.79
N ALA A 337 -17.16 27.01 -28.75
CA ALA A 337 -16.88 25.91 -29.67
C ALA A 337 -17.82 24.69 -29.46
N LEU A 338 -18.26 24.46 -28.25
CA LEU A 338 -19.15 23.35 -27.90
C LEU A 338 -20.64 23.70 -28.02
N LYS A 339 -20.99 24.94 -28.31
CA LYS A 339 -22.39 25.37 -28.39
C LYS A 339 -23.17 24.55 -29.41
N GLY A 340 -24.25 23.93 -28.96
CA GLY A 340 -25.12 23.08 -29.79
C GLY A 340 -24.59 21.65 -30.04
N SER A 341 -23.41 21.28 -29.50
CA SER A 341 -22.84 19.93 -29.67
C SER A 341 -23.42 18.87 -28.73
N GLY A 342 -24.05 19.30 -27.63
CA GLY A 342 -24.47 18.39 -26.55
C GLY A 342 -23.29 17.79 -25.76
N ILE A 343 -22.08 18.34 -25.89
CA ILE A 343 -20.91 17.89 -25.13
C ILE A 343 -20.82 18.70 -23.85
N GLU A 344 -21.04 18.05 -22.73
CA GLU A 344 -20.92 18.63 -21.40
C GLU A 344 -19.95 17.80 -20.56
N CYS A 345 -19.26 18.46 -19.63
CA CYS A 345 -18.44 17.78 -18.64
C CYS A 345 -19.37 17.20 -17.55
N PRO A 346 -19.41 15.88 -17.33
CA PRO A 346 -20.22 15.31 -16.28
C PRO A 346 -19.72 15.77 -14.89
N ARG A 347 -20.61 15.76 -13.90
CA ARG A 347 -20.22 16.09 -12.51
C ARG A 347 -19.41 14.94 -11.92
N LEU A 348 -18.39 15.26 -11.17
CA LEU A 348 -17.57 14.22 -10.50
C LEU A 348 -18.44 13.30 -9.61
N ASP A 349 -19.43 13.86 -8.93
CA ASP A 349 -20.38 13.09 -8.11
C ASP A 349 -21.08 11.96 -8.87
N ASP A 350 -21.37 12.18 -10.17
CA ASP A 350 -22.17 11.24 -10.97
C ASP A 350 -21.36 10.00 -11.37
N TYR A 351 -20.02 10.10 -11.46
CA TYR A 351 -19.17 9.00 -11.93
C TYR A 351 -18.03 8.60 -11.00
N ALA A 352 -17.85 9.27 -9.85
CA ALA A 352 -16.80 8.93 -8.90
C ALA A 352 -16.86 7.46 -8.44
N TRP A 353 -18.07 6.90 -8.29
CA TRP A 353 -18.27 5.51 -7.93
C TRP A 353 -17.81 4.54 -9.02
N VAL A 354 -17.94 4.92 -10.30
CA VAL A 354 -17.44 4.12 -11.44
C VAL A 354 -15.92 4.06 -11.43
N LEU A 355 -15.26 5.21 -11.15
CA LEU A 355 -13.81 5.29 -11.03
C LEU A 355 -13.30 4.46 -9.85
N TRP A 356 -14.00 4.53 -8.71
CA TRP A 356 -13.68 3.75 -7.52
C TRP A 356 -13.79 2.26 -7.78
N ASP A 357 -14.92 1.80 -8.33
CA ASP A 357 -15.18 0.38 -8.63
C ASP A 357 -14.13 -0.18 -9.60
N TYR A 358 -13.79 0.58 -10.65
CA TYR A 358 -12.74 0.18 -11.58
C TYR A 358 -11.37 0.05 -10.90
N TRP A 359 -11.00 1.04 -10.09
CA TRP A 359 -9.74 1.00 -9.36
C TRP A 359 -9.68 -0.20 -8.40
N GLU A 360 -10.73 -0.42 -7.63
CA GLU A 360 -10.78 -1.52 -6.64
C GLU A 360 -10.65 -2.90 -7.28
N ARG A 361 -11.14 -3.04 -8.52
CA ARG A 361 -11.10 -4.31 -9.26
C ARG A 361 -9.86 -4.51 -10.12
N HIS A 362 -9.19 -3.45 -10.56
CA HIS A 362 -8.15 -3.57 -11.60
C HIS A 362 -6.82 -2.90 -11.23
N LEU A 363 -6.82 -1.89 -10.38
CA LEU A 363 -5.64 -1.07 -10.11
C LEU A 363 -5.22 -1.07 -8.64
N ASP A 364 -6.02 -1.62 -7.72
CA ASP A 364 -5.60 -1.70 -6.32
C ASP A 364 -4.30 -2.51 -6.22
N PRO A 365 -3.21 -1.90 -5.71
CA PRO A 365 -1.93 -2.61 -5.57
C PRO A 365 -2.04 -3.93 -4.79
N ASP A 366 -3.03 -4.03 -3.90
CA ASP A 366 -3.26 -5.25 -3.11
C ASP A 366 -3.69 -6.45 -3.94
N LEU A 367 -4.24 -6.25 -5.14
CA LEU A 367 -4.60 -7.32 -6.08
C LEU A 367 -3.38 -8.08 -6.62
N PHE A 368 -2.22 -7.42 -6.63
CA PHE A 368 -0.97 -7.95 -7.19
C PHE A 368 -0.01 -8.47 -6.11
N ILE A 369 -0.41 -8.41 -4.83
CA ILE A 369 0.38 -8.92 -3.71
C ILE A 369 -0.10 -10.34 -3.40
N ASP A 370 0.78 -11.33 -3.56
CA ASP A 370 0.53 -12.67 -3.05
C ASP A 370 0.55 -12.64 -1.52
N ARG A 371 -0.63 -12.60 -0.91
CA ARG A 371 -0.85 -12.61 0.53
C ARG A 371 -0.98 -14.03 1.10
N SER A 372 -0.58 -15.04 0.34
CA SER A 372 -0.48 -16.40 0.89
C SER A 372 0.75 -16.54 1.78
N LEU A 373 0.73 -17.55 2.65
CA LEU A 373 1.92 -17.88 3.42
C LEU A 373 3.08 -18.25 2.49
N LYS A 374 2.79 -18.98 1.40
CA LYS A 374 3.77 -19.34 0.37
C LYS A 374 4.44 -18.13 -0.29
N GLY A 375 3.67 -17.12 -0.67
CA GLY A 375 4.21 -15.87 -1.23
C GLY A 375 5.08 -15.10 -0.22
N THR A 376 4.81 -15.29 1.09
CA THR A 376 5.52 -14.59 2.16
C THR A 376 6.83 -15.27 2.55
N VAL A 377 6.80 -16.59 2.81
CA VAL A 377 7.93 -17.34 3.38
C VAL A 377 8.60 -18.30 2.40
N GLY A 378 8.04 -18.54 1.21
CA GLY A 378 8.61 -19.43 0.20
C GLY A 378 10.04 -19.03 -0.16
N GLY A 379 10.98 -19.97 -0.11
CA GLY A 379 12.41 -19.73 -0.32
C GLY A 379 13.10 -18.88 0.74
N LYS A 380 12.48 -18.63 1.90
CA LYS A 380 13.05 -17.89 3.04
C LYS A 380 13.47 -18.83 4.14
N VAL A 381 14.41 -18.36 4.98
CA VAL A 381 14.87 -19.09 6.16
C VAL A 381 14.00 -18.71 7.36
N VAL A 382 13.27 -19.67 7.90
CA VAL A 382 12.37 -19.51 9.05
C VAL A 382 12.88 -20.32 10.22
N LEU A 383 13.18 -19.71 11.35
CA LEU A 383 13.55 -20.40 12.60
C LEU A 383 12.35 -20.43 13.56
N VAL A 384 12.02 -21.62 14.04
CA VAL A 384 11.02 -21.82 15.10
C VAL A 384 11.69 -22.37 16.34
N THR A 385 11.77 -21.57 17.41
CA THR A 385 12.27 -22.08 18.71
C THR A 385 11.21 -22.92 19.40
N GLY A 386 11.62 -24.04 20.01
CA GLY A 386 10.69 -25.01 20.56
C GLY A 386 9.82 -25.69 19.48
N GLY A 387 10.42 -25.95 18.32
CA GLY A 387 9.76 -26.51 17.14
C GLY A 387 9.50 -28.01 17.17
N SER A 388 9.89 -28.72 18.25
CA SER A 388 9.72 -30.18 18.37
C SER A 388 8.36 -30.60 18.92
N SER A 389 7.45 -29.71 19.31
CA SER A 389 6.13 -30.08 19.84
C SER A 389 5.15 -28.90 19.83
N GLY A 390 3.86 -29.23 19.95
CA GLY A 390 2.78 -28.25 20.16
C GLY A 390 2.70 -27.15 19.09
N ILE A 391 2.57 -25.90 19.51
CA ILE A 391 2.42 -24.74 18.59
C ILE A 391 3.63 -24.61 17.65
N GLY A 392 4.85 -24.79 18.18
CA GLY A 392 6.07 -24.67 17.38
C GLY A 392 6.14 -25.71 16.27
N LEU A 393 5.81 -26.97 16.56
CA LEU A 393 5.78 -28.04 15.56
C LEU A 393 4.72 -27.78 14.49
N ALA A 394 3.49 -27.43 14.90
CA ALA A 394 2.41 -27.12 13.96
C ALA A 394 2.77 -25.93 13.07
N ALA A 395 3.41 -24.88 13.60
CA ALA A 395 3.88 -23.75 12.83
C ALA A 395 5.01 -24.14 11.86
N ALA A 396 5.97 -24.97 12.31
CA ALA A 396 7.05 -25.47 11.47
C ALA A 396 6.52 -26.24 10.25
N HIS A 397 5.52 -27.09 10.45
CA HIS A 397 4.85 -27.80 9.34
C HIS A 397 4.25 -26.83 8.33
N LYS A 398 3.50 -25.82 8.77
CA LYS A 398 2.92 -24.80 7.86
C LYS A 398 3.98 -24.04 7.06
N PHE A 399 5.12 -23.71 7.67
CA PHE A 399 6.20 -23.03 6.97
C PHE A 399 6.88 -23.91 5.93
N ALA A 400 7.16 -25.18 6.26
CA ALA A 400 7.77 -26.11 5.32
C ALA A 400 6.83 -26.43 4.15
N GLU A 401 5.53 -26.64 4.42
CA GLU A 401 4.51 -26.81 3.39
C GLU A 401 4.42 -25.58 2.45
N ALA A 402 4.63 -24.38 2.98
CA ALA A 402 4.70 -23.15 2.21
C ALA A 402 6.04 -22.95 1.46
N GLY A 403 6.97 -23.91 1.52
CA GLY A 403 8.24 -23.88 0.79
C GLY A 403 9.33 -23.04 1.45
N ALA A 404 9.28 -22.83 2.77
CA ALA A 404 10.36 -22.21 3.54
C ALA A 404 11.46 -23.22 3.87
N THR A 405 12.71 -22.75 3.96
CA THR A 405 13.77 -23.47 4.65
C THR A 405 13.50 -23.40 6.14
N THR A 406 12.90 -24.45 6.70
CA THR A 406 12.38 -24.45 8.08
C THR A 406 13.40 -25.03 9.04
N LEU A 407 13.88 -24.17 9.95
CA LEU A 407 14.80 -24.52 11.02
C LEU A 407 14.02 -24.68 12.32
N ILE A 408 14.26 -25.76 13.05
CA ILE A 408 13.67 -25.99 14.37
C ILE A 408 14.77 -26.16 15.42
N CYS A 409 14.55 -25.64 16.62
CA CYS A 409 15.41 -25.94 17.74
C CYS A 409 14.66 -26.42 18.97
N GLY A 410 15.33 -27.23 19.79
CA GLY A 410 14.82 -27.80 21.04
C GLY A 410 15.94 -28.45 21.84
N ARG A 411 15.69 -28.73 23.11
CA ARG A 411 16.70 -29.31 24.01
C ARG A 411 16.86 -30.82 23.87
N ASP A 412 15.79 -31.49 23.43
CA ASP A 412 15.68 -32.94 23.37
C ASP A 412 15.95 -33.40 21.94
N PRO A 413 17.11 -34.03 21.66
CA PRO A 413 17.45 -34.48 20.31
C PRO A 413 16.50 -35.53 19.76
N ASP A 414 15.96 -36.42 20.61
CA ASP A 414 15.06 -37.50 20.16
C ASP A 414 13.74 -36.91 19.63
N LYS A 415 13.17 -35.94 20.37
CA LYS A 415 11.97 -35.21 19.90
C LYS A 415 12.19 -34.39 18.65
N LEU A 416 13.37 -33.84 18.47
CA LEU A 416 13.74 -33.16 17.23
C LEU A 416 13.81 -34.15 16.07
N GLN A 417 14.36 -35.31 16.29
CA GLN A 417 14.44 -36.38 15.29
C GLN A 417 13.04 -36.90 14.93
N GLU A 418 12.16 -37.11 15.91
CA GLU A 418 10.75 -37.49 15.69
C GLU A 418 10.05 -36.42 14.81
N ALA A 419 10.22 -35.12 15.11
CA ALA A 419 9.65 -34.04 14.34
C ALA A 419 10.17 -34.01 12.89
N CYS A 420 11.47 -34.29 12.68
CA CYS A 420 12.04 -34.39 11.33
C CYS A 420 11.48 -35.57 10.55
N GLN A 421 11.29 -36.74 11.22
CA GLN A 421 10.68 -37.92 10.59
C GLN A 421 9.22 -37.65 10.19
N GLU A 422 8.46 -36.95 11.06
CA GLU A 422 7.09 -36.53 10.74
C GLU A 422 7.04 -35.62 9.54
N ALA A 423 7.95 -34.65 9.46
CA ALA A 423 8.05 -33.75 8.30
C ALA A 423 8.37 -34.52 7.01
N GLN A 424 9.33 -35.43 7.05
CA GLN A 424 9.70 -36.26 5.92
C GLN A 424 8.55 -37.14 5.43
N ALA A 425 7.78 -37.70 6.34
CA ALA A 425 6.58 -38.49 6.02
C ALA A 425 5.49 -37.65 5.32
N ARG A 426 5.50 -36.31 5.51
CA ARG A 426 4.62 -35.34 4.83
C ARG A 426 5.22 -34.77 3.54
N GLY A 427 6.43 -35.18 3.15
CA GLY A 427 7.08 -34.79 1.90
C GLY A 427 7.90 -33.48 1.95
N TYR A 428 8.30 -33.01 3.14
CA TYR A 428 9.21 -31.87 3.31
C TYR A 428 10.21 -32.10 4.44
N GLU A 429 11.17 -31.21 4.61
CA GLU A 429 12.27 -31.39 5.55
C GLU A 429 12.34 -30.26 6.60
N PHE A 430 12.69 -30.64 7.84
CA PHE A 430 13.15 -29.72 8.86
C PHE A 430 14.66 -29.86 9.05
N ILE A 431 15.33 -28.72 9.30
CA ILE A 431 16.71 -28.71 9.74
C ILE A 431 16.69 -28.49 11.26
N ALA A 432 17.08 -29.52 12.01
CA ALA A 432 17.00 -29.52 13.47
C ALA A 432 18.32 -29.12 14.13
N TYR A 433 18.24 -28.26 15.13
CA TYR A 433 19.36 -27.81 15.93
C TYR A 433 19.11 -28.11 17.42
N PRO A 434 19.81 -29.07 18.02
CA PRO A 434 19.79 -29.25 19.48
C PRO A 434 20.40 -28.03 20.17
N ALA A 435 19.59 -27.32 20.96
CA ALA A 435 20.00 -26.15 21.69
C ALA A 435 19.12 -25.87 22.91
N ASP A 436 19.74 -25.61 24.07
CA ASP A 436 19.04 -25.11 25.26
C ASP A 436 19.11 -23.59 25.30
N ILE A 437 18.07 -22.94 24.85
CA ILE A 437 18.02 -21.46 24.86
C ILE A 437 17.88 -20.84 26.26
N ALA A 438 17.80 -21.64 27.32
CA ALA A 438 17.96 -21.15 28.68
C ALA A 438 19.45 -21.00 29.08
N ASP A 439 20.37 -21.57 28.31
CA ASP A 439 21.81 -21.40 28.48
C ASP A 439 22.34 -20.33 27.51
N MET A 440 22.98 -19.29 28.05
CA MET A 440 23.46 -18.16 27.23
C MET A 440 24.62 -18.56 26.31
N ALA A 441 25.52 -19.43 26.77
CA ALA A 441 26.64 -19.90 25.96
C ALA A 441 26.14 -20.80 24.81
N ASP A 442 25.14 -21.61 25.07
CA ASP A 442 24.50 -22.44 24.05
C ASP A 442 23.70 -21.59 23.03
N CYS A 443 23.06 -20.50 23.48
CA CYS A 443 22.47 -19.51 22.58
C CYS A 443 23.51 -18.92 21.62
N ASP A 444 24.68 -18.53 22.11
CA ASP A 444 25.74 -17.95 21.29
C ASP A 444 26.28 -18.93 20.26
N ARG A 445 26.54 -20.17 20.70
CA ARG A 445 26.92 -21.28 19.81
C ARG A 445 25.86 -21.51 18.71
N PHE A 446 24.61 -21.58 19.12
CA PHE A 446 23.48 -21.81 18.20
C PHE A 446 23.34 -20.69 17.17
N VAL A 447 23.35 -19.43 17.60
CA VAL A 447 23.29 -18.27 16.70
C VAL A 447 24.44 -18.28 15.70
N LYS A 448 25.67 -18.58 16.17
CA LYS A 448 26.85 -18.68 15.29
C LYS A 448 26.65 -19.73 14.20
N LEU A 449 26.19 -20.92 14.56
CA LEU A 449 25.88 -21.99 13.60
C LEU A 449 24.81 -21.57 12.56
N LEU A 450 23.77 -20.84 12.99
CA LEU A 450 22.75 -20.35 12.06
C LEU A 450 23.30 -19.34 11.05
N ILE A 451 24.19 -18.47 11.51
CA ILE A 451 24.83 -17.48 10.64
C ILE A 451 25.78 -18.17 9.66
N GLU A 452 26.61 -19.10 10.12
CA GLU A 452 27.57 -19.82 9.29
C GLU A 452 26.90 -20.70 8.23
N ASN A 453 25.83 -21.41 8.59
CA ASN A 453 25.18 -22.38 7.70
C ASN A 453 24.13 -21.75 6.78
N HIS A 454 23.45 -20.68 7.22
CA HIS A 454 22.30 -20.10 6.50
C HIS A 454 22.42 -18.60 6.23
N GLY A 455 23.50 -17.95 6.66
CA GLY A 455 23.64 -16.49 6.58
C GLY A 455 22.64 -15.73 7.48
N GLY A 456 22.12 -16.40 8.53
CA GLY A 456 21.08 -15.90 9.43
C GLY A 456 19.68 -16.35 9.04
N VAL A 457 18.65 -15.68 9.51
CA VAL A 457 17.24 -16.01 9.27
C VAL A 457 16.43 -14.82 8.77
N ASP A 458 15.39 -15.06 7.98
CA ASP A 458 14.46 -14.04 7.51
C ASP A 458 13.29 -13.86 8.51
N PHE A 459 12.86 -14.95 9.12
CA PHE A 459 11.79 -14.99 10.12
C PHE A 459 12.27 -15.73 11.36
N LEU A 460 12.07 -15.13 12.54
CA LEU A 460 12.33 -15.74 13.83
C LEU A 460 11.02 -15.88 14.60
N ILE A 461 10.63 -17.12 14.91
CA ILE A 461 9.46 -17.43 15.73
C ILE A 461 9.92 -17.85 17.13
N ASN A 462 9.87 -16.92 18.06
CA ASN A 462 10.18 -17.14 19.46
C ASN A 462 8.99 -17.82 20.15
N ASN A 463 8.91 -19.14 20.03
CA ASN A 463 7.84 -19.95 20.58
C ASN A 463 8.28 -20.74 21.84
N ALA A 464 9.56 -21.11 21.95
CA ALA A 464 10.03 -21.82 23.12
C ALA A 464 9.67 -21.10 24.43
N GLY A 465 9.14 -21.85 25.37
CA GLY A 465 8.71 -21.29 26.64
C GLY A 465 8.31 -22.32 27.66
N ARG A 466 8.15 -21.88 28.88
CA ARG A 466 7.69 -22.68 30.03
C ARG A 466 6.60 -21.91 30.76
N SER A 467 5.56 -22.62 31.19
CA SER A 467 4.52 -22.07 32.05
C SER A 467 4.53 -22.80 33.40
N ILE A 468 4.45 -22.08 34.49
CA ILE A 468 4.30 -22.58 35.84
C ILE A 468 3.02 -21.97 36.42
N ARG A 469 2.08 -22.85 36.80
CA ARG A 469 0.84 -22.49 37.49
C ARG A 469 0.97 -22.80 38.98
N ARG A 470 1.16 -21.77 39.79
CA ARG A 470 1.30 -21.87 41.24
C ARG A 470 0.89 -20.54 41.92
N ALA A 471 0.18 -20.63 43.05
CA ALA A 471 -0.10 -19.47 43.87
C ALA A 471 1.18 -18.88 44.47
N ILE A 472 1.21 -17.59 44.71
CA ILE A 472 2.37 -16.92 45.34
C ILE A 472 2.62 -17.49 46.73
N GLU A 473 1.56 -17.76 47.51
CA GLU A 473 1.66 -18.41 48.82
C GLU A 473 2.36 -19.75 48.77
N SER A 474 2.22 -20.51 47.69
CA SER A 474 2.87 -21.80 47.49
C SER A 474 4.27 -21.67 46.86
N SER A 475 4.80 -20.46 46.75
CA SER A 475 6.06 -20.14 46.05
C SER A 475 7.10 -19.47 46.94
N TYR A 476 6.85 -19.24 48.21
CA TYR A 476 7.76 -18.52 49.11
C TYR A 476 9.16 -19.15 49.19
N ASP A 477 9.25 -20.45 49.13
CA ASP A 477 10.49 -21.25 49.15
C ASP A 477 10.96 -21.69 47.75
N ARG A 478 10.33 -21.18 46.70
CA ARG A 478 10.52 -21.64 45.32
C ARG A 478 10.88 -20.54 44.33
N PHE A 479 11.71 -19.62 44.77
CA PHE A 479 12.12 -18.47 43.92
C PHE A 479 12.76 -18.92 42.59
N HIS A 480 13.41 -20.07 42.57
CA HIS A 480 13.96 -20.72 41.38
C HIS A 480 12.93 -20.93 40.25
N ASP A 481 11.62 -20.99 40.55
CA ASP A 481 10.58 -21.10 39.52
C ASP A 481 10.45 -19.79 38.72
N PHE A 482 10.66 -18.63 39.36
CA PHE A 482 10.72 -17.31 38.71
C PHE A 482 11.97 -17.22 37.86
N GLU A 483 13.13 -17.56 38.39
CA GLU A 483 14.42 -17.53 37.70
C GLU A 483 14.40 -18.39 36.44
N ARG A 484 14.00 -19.64 36.52
CA ARG A 484 13.92 -20.57 35.38
C ARG A 484 12.92 -20.11 34.30
N THR A 485 11.84 -19.48 34.71
CA THR A 485 10.82 -18.97 33.79
C THR A 485 11.34 -17.73 33.06
N MET A 486 11.95 -16.81 33.79
CA MET A 486 12.60 -15.63 33.20
C MET A 486 13.75 -16.01 32.28
N GLN A 487 14.57 -16.97 32.70
CA GLN A 487 15.74 -17.42 31.95
C GLN A 487 15.36 -17.93 30.55
N LEU A 488 14.34 -18.78 30.45
CA LEU A 488 13.88 -19.33 29.17
C LEU A 488 13.04 -18.35 28.38
N ASN A 489 11.98 -17.80 29.01
CA ASN A 489 10.93 -17.05 28.29
C ASN A 489 11.37 -15.64 27.88
N TYR A 490 12.35 -15.08 28.57
CA TYR A 490 12.82 -13.72 28.37
C TYR A 490 14.31 -13.68 27.96
N PHE A 491 15.24 -14.03 28.85
CA PHE A 491 16.66 -13.84 28.55
C PHE A 491 17.15 -14.70 27.37
N GLY A 492 16.78 -15.97 27.30
CA GLY A 492 17.15 -16.85 26.18
C GLY A 492 16.52 -16.41 24.87
N CYS A 493 15.22 -16.06 24.90
CA CYS A 493 14.53 -15.47 23.76
C CYS A 493 15.25 -14.22 23.23
N LEU A 494 15.64 -13.30 24.13
CA LEU A 494 16.37 -12.09 23.77
C LEU A 494 17.77 -12.40 23.22
N ARG A 495 18.52 -13.34 23.83
CA ARG A 495 19.88 -13.66 23.41
C ARG A 495 19.90 -14.13 21.95
N VAL A 496 18.99 -15.06 21.60
CA VAL A 496 18.84 -15.54 20.21
C VAL A 496 18.41 -14.39 19.29
N THR A 497 17.42 -13.59 19.70
CA THR A 497 16.94 -12.45 18.89
C THR A 497 18.06 -11.44 18.62
N MET A 498 18.75 -10.98 19.67
CA MET A 498 19.80 -9.99 19.55
C MET A 498 20.99 -10.49 18.72
N GLY A 499 21.29 -11.78 18.78
CA GLY A 499 22.34 -12.39 17.97
C GLY A 499 22.01 -12.44 16.47
N LEU A 500 20.73 -12.58 16.10
CA LEU A 500 20.29 -12.64 14.71
C LEU A 500 19.93 -11.25 14.12
N LEU A 501 19.60 -10.30 14.97
CA LEU A 501 19.14 -8.97 14.58
C LEU A 501 20.12 -8.21 13.67
N PRO A 502 21.45 -8.19 13.92
CA PRO A 502 22.40 -7.49 13.06
C PRO A 502 22.34 -7.94 11.60
N GLY A 503 22.17 -9.25 11.35
CA GLY A 503 22.01 -9.80 10.00
C GLY A 503 20.73 -9.34 9.32
N MET A 504 19.63 -9.28 10.07
CA MET A 504 18.34 -8.76 9.56
C MET A 504 18.43 -7.27 9.21
N VAL A 505 19.09 -6.47 10.07
CA VAL A 505 19.31 -5.03 9.85
C VAL A 505 20.18 -4.79 8.63
N ALA A 506 21.28 -5.50 8.48
CA ALA A 506 22.17 -5.39 7.32
C ALA A 506 21.44 -5.67 5.99
N LYS A 507 20.55 -6.67 5.99
CA LYS A 507 19.69 -7.02 4.84
C LYS A 507 18.49 -6.07 4.68
N ARG A 508 18.25 -5.15 5.64
CA ARG A 508 17.03 -4.32 5.77
C ARG A 508 15.74 -5.15 5.61
N LYS A 509 15.76 -6.38 6.11
CA LYS A 509 14.68 -7.34 5.96
C LYS A 509 14.73 -8.36 7.08
N GLY A 510 13.68 -8.42 7.87
CA GLY A 510 13.54 -9.41 8.94
C GLY A 510 12.18 -9.29 9.63
N HIS A 511 11.71 -10.40 10.20
CA HIS A 511 10.50 -10.40 11.01
C HIS A 511 10.66 -11.30 12.23
N VAL A 512 10.40 -10.74 13.41
CA VAL A 512 10.44 -11.45 14.69
C VAL A 512 9.02 -11.59 15.24
N VAL A 513 8.58 -12.82 15.46
CA VAL A 513 7.28 -13.14 16.06
C VAL A 513 7.51 -13.69 17.46
N ASN A 514 7.02 -12.99 18.48
CA ASN A 514 7.13 -13.40 19.88
C ASN A 514 5.81 -14.00 20.36
N ILE A 515 5.83 -15.29 20.70
CA ILE A 515 4.66 -15.96 21.30
C ILE A 515 4.57 -15.58 22.77
N SER A 516 3.66 -14.66 23.06
CA SER A 516 3.30 -14.22 24.38
C SER A 516 2.05 -14.96 24.90
N SER A 517 1.26 -14.39 25.76
CA SER A 517 0.09 -15.00 26.35
C SER A 517 -1.04 -14.01 26.58
N ILE A 518 -2.28 -14.45 26.44
CA ILE A 518 -3.46 -13.74 26.91
C ILE A 518 -3.36 -13.40 28.40
N GLY A 519 -2.62 -14.20 29.17
CA GLY A 519 -2.36 -13.95 30.59
C GLY A 519 -1.71 -12.60 30.88
N VAL A 520 -0.93 -12.05 29.94
CA VAL A 520 -0.35 -10.69 30.07
C VAL A 520 -1.42 -9.61 30.01
N LEU A 521 -2.49 -9.82 29.24
CA LEU A 521 -3.59 -8.87 29.09
C LEU A 521 -4.60 -8.96 30.25
N THR A 522 -4.78 -10.16 30.82
CA THR A 522 -5.78 -10.44 31.85
C THR A 522 -5.20 -10.51 33.26
N ASN A 523 -3.88 -10.58 33.41
CA ASN A 523 -3.19 -10.71 34.70
C ASN A 523 -3.68 -11.91 35.52
N ALA A 524 -3.81 -13.09 34.89
CA ALA A 524 -4.40 -14.27 35.46
C ALA A 524 -3.66 -14.72 36.74
N PRO A 525 -4.35 -14.88 37.89
CA PRO A 525 -3.75 -15.33 39.13
C PRO A 525 -3.17 -16.76 39.00
N ARG A 526 -2.20 -17.13 39.85
CA ARG A 526 -1.42 -18.35 39.85
C ARG A 526 -0.39 -18.47 38.74
N PHE A 527 -0.26 -17.48 37.87
CA PHE A 527 0.73 -17.45 36.77
C PHE A 527 1.77 -16.35 36.93
N SER A 528 2.00 -15.87 38.16
CA SER A 528 2.83 -14.67 38.40
C SER A 528 4.21 -14.77 37.74
N ALA A 529 4.95 -15.89 37.89
CA ALA A 529 6.26 -16.07 37.27
C ALA A 529 6.17 -16.08 35.73
N TYR A 530 5.18 -16.78 35.18
CA TYR A 530 4.96 -16.89 33.74
C TYR A 530 4.51 -15.55 33.11
N VAL A 531 3.49 -14.94 33.69
CA VAL A 531 2.96 -13.66 33.20
C VAL A 531 4.02 -12.57 33.27
N ALA A 532 4.80 -12.50 34.37
CA ALA A 532 5.89 -11.52 34.48
C ALA A 532 6.94 -11.72 33.36
N SER A 533 7.34 -12.95 33.05
CA SER A 533 8.30 -13.24 32.00
C SER A 533 7.79 -12.85 30.58
N LYS A 534 6.54 -13.13 30.29
CA LYS A 534 5.92 -12.76 29.01
C LYS A 534 5.62 -11.27 28.91
N ALA A 535 5.26 -10.61 30.03
CA ALA A 535 5.07 -9.17 30.07
C ALA A 535 6.41 -8.41 29.82
N ALA A 536 7.51 -8.92 30.38
CA ALA A 536 8.84 -8.39 30.10
C ALA A 536 9.17 -8.48 28.60
N LEU A 537 8.90 -9.62 27.96
CA LEU A 537 9.09 -9.81 26.51
C LEU A 537 8.21 -8.87 25.69
N ASP A 538 6.92 -8.69 26.06
CA ASP A 538 6.01 -7.77 25.39
C ASP A 538 6.50 -6.31 25.48
N ALA A 539 6.99 -5.90 26.65
CA ALA A 539 7.54 -4.55 26.84
C ALA A 539 8.79 -4.33 25.98
N TRP A 540 9.72 -5.27 26.00
CA TRP A 540 10.91 -5.22 25.17
C TRP A 540 10.58 -5.17 23.68
N THR A 541 9.61 -5.99 23.24
CA THR A 541 9.17 -6.03 21.83
C THR A 541 8.65 -4.68 21.36
N ARG A 542 7.89 -3.95 22.21
CA ARG A 542 7.41 -2.60 21.88
C ARG A 542 8.55 -1.59 21.72
N CYS A 543 9.57 -1.66 22.60
CA CYS A 543 10.76 -0.83 22.46
C CYS A 543 11.49 -1.15 21.15
N ALA A 544 11.79 -2.43 20.91
CA ALA A 544 12.48 -2.87 19.70
C ALA A 544 11.70 -2.50 18.42
N SER A 545 10.38 -2.67 18.39
CA SER A 545 9.55 -2.23 17.25
C SER A 545 9.75 -0.74 16.92
N SER A 546 9.89 0.10 17.93
CA SER A 546 10.11 1.53 17.73
C SER A 546 11.54 1.84 17.26
N GLU A 547 12.53 1.16 17.82
CA GLU A 547 13.94 1.37 17.49
C GLU A 547 14.31 0.91 16.07
N PHE A 548 13.66 -0.15 15.57
CA PHE A 548 13.95 -0.76 14.27
C PHE A 548 12.92 -0.44 13.17
N ALA A 549 11.96 0.46 13.42
CA ALA A 549 10.88 0.80 12.50
C ALA A 549 11.36 1.26 11.11
N ASP A 550 12.50 1.97 11.04
CA ASP A 550 13.09 2.47 9.81
C ASP A 550 14.21 1.57 9.24
N GLN A 551 14.51 0.44 9.91
CA GLN A 551 15.61 -0.45 9.54
C GLN A 551 15.16 -1.70 8.74
N GLY A 552 13.88 -1.79 8.42
CA GLY A 552 13.31 -2.91 7.63
C GLY A 552 13.11 -4.18 8.44
N VAL A 553 13.20 -4.13 9.78
CA VAL A 553 12.92 -5.23 10.69
C VAL A 553 11.61 -4.96 11.42
N SER A 554 10.70 -5.93 11.40
CA SER A 554 9.39 -5.83 12.04
C SER A 554 9.24 -6.84 13.18
N PHE A 555 8.38 -6.50 14.15
CA PHE A 555 8.12 -7.33 15.32
C PHE A 555 6.62 -7.52 15.51
N THR A 556 6.19 -8.75 15.79
CA THR A 556 4.81 -9.08 16.16
C THR A 556 4.77 -9.80 17.50
N THR A 557 3.93 -9.30 18.42
CA THR A 557 3.57 -10.05 19.63
C THR A 557 2.25 -10.77 19.43
N ILE A 558 2.20 -12.07 19.67
CA ILE A 558 0.96 -12.84 19.73
C ILE A 558 0.60 -13.12 21.18
N ASN A 559 -0.43 -12.47 21.71
CA ASN A 559 -0.98 -12.77 23.02
C ASN A 559 -1.85 -14.05 22.91
N MET A 560 -1.17 -15.20 22.81
CA MET A 560 -1.75 -16.51 22.53
C MET A 560 -2.79 -16.88 23.58
N PRO A 561 -4.00 -17.29 23.21
CA PRO A 561 -4.97 -17.88 24.14
C PRO A 561 -4.51 -19.27 24.61
N LEU A 562 -5.35 -19.95 25.38
CA LEU A 562 -5.04 -21.29 25.83
C LEU A 562 -5.05 -22.29 24.67
N VAL A 563 -3.96 -23.04 24.49
CA VAL A 563 -3.79 -24.00 23.38
C VAL A 563 -3.57 -25.40 23.95
N ARG A 564 -4.23 -26.40 23.38
CA ARG A 564 -4.10 -27.84 23.76
C ARG A 564 -2.72 -28.38 23.39
N THR A 565 -1.78 -28.24 24.27
CA THR A 565 -0.39 -28.67 24.10
C THR A 565 0.07 -29.53 25.29
N PRO A 566 1.18 -30.28 25.19
CA PRO A 566 1.77 -30.99 26.32
C PRO A 566 2.04 -30.09 27.54
N MET A 567 2.25 -28.79 27.34
CA MET A 567 2.48 -27.82 28.42
C MET A 567 1.29 -27.68 29.38
N ILE A 568 0.06 -27.78 28.88
CA ILE A 568 -1.16 -27.63 29.70
C ILE A 568 -1.75 -28.98 30.16
N ALA A 569 -1.32 -30.09 29.56
CA ALA A 569 -1.83 -31.43 29.82
C ALA A 569 -1.85 -31.84 31.30
N PRO A 570 -0.87 -31.46 32.16
CA PRO A 570 -0.88 -31.77 33.57
C PRO A 570 -2.01 -31.11 34.38
N THR A 571 -2.72 -30.13 33.80
CA THR A 571 -3.73 -29.32 34.50
C THR A 571 -5.13 -29.68 34.04
N ASN A 572 -5.81 -30.61 34.74
CA ASN A 572 -7.13 -31.13 34.38
C ASN A 572 -8.23 -30.07 34.20
N ILE A 573 -8.13 -28.93 34.87
CA ILE A 573 -9.11 -27.82 34.80
C ILE A 573 -9.28 -27.31 33.37
N TYR A 574 -8.26 -27.39 32.52
CA TYR A 574 -8.29 -26.92 31.15
C TYR A 574 -9.07 -27.82 30.18
N LYS A 575 -9.47 -29.04 30.61
CA LYS A 575 -10.30 -29.93 29.78
C LYS A 575 -11.68 -29.33 29.45
N ASN A 576 -12.17 -28.41 30.30
CA ASN A 576 -13.51 -27.83 30.22
C ASN A 576 -13.48 -26.30 29.90
N VAL A 577 -12.34 -25.74 29.52
CA VAL A 577 -12.19 -24.35 29.14
C VAL A 577 -11.98 -24.27 27.64
N PRO A 578 -12.50 -23.26 26.93
CA PRO A 578 -12.22 -23.04 25.51
C PRO A 578 -10.71 -23.02 25.25
N THR A 579 -10.27 -23.80 24.27
CA THR A 579 -8.86 -23.95 23.92
C THR A 579 -8.73 -24.05 22.41
N LEU A 580 -7.70 -23.44 21.85
CA LEU A 580 -7.32 -23.66 20.46
C LEU A 580 -6.58 -25.01 20.29
N SER A 581 -6.62 -25.55 19.09
CA SER A 581 -5.70 -26.60 18.68
C SER A 581 -4.31 -26.01 18.36
N PRO A 582 -3.24 -26.81 18.31
CA PRO A 582 -1.94 -26.37 17.84
C PRO A 582 -1.97 -25.79 16.41
N GLU A 583 -2.81 -26.35 15.54
CA GLU A 583 -3.00 -25.96 14.14
C GLU A 583 -3.64 -24.57 14.05
N GLU A 584 -4.71 -24.31 14.82
CA GLU A 584 -5.35 -22.99 14.91
C GLU A 584 -4.38 -21.93 15.47
N ALA A 585 -3.57 -22.30 16.45
CA ALA A 585 -2.52 -21.41 16.97
C ALA A 585 -1.43 -21.15 15.92
N ALA A 586 -1.07 -22.14 15.10
CA ALA A 586 -0.13 -21.99 13.99
C ALA A 586 -0.69 -21.11 12.89
N ASP A 587 -2.03 -21.05 12.68
CA ASP A 587 -2.66 -20.08 11.78
C ASP A 587 -2.45 -18.63 12.24
N MET A 588 -2.52 -18.37 13.55
CA MET A 588 -2.19 -17.06 14.10
C MET A 588 -0.71 -16.69 13.86
N VAL A 589 0.20 -17.67 13.94
CA VAL A 589 1.63 -17.47 13.65
C VAL A 589 1.84 -17.20 12.15
N ALA A 590 1.18 -17.94 11.27
CA ALA A 590 1.20 -17.71 9.83
C ALA A 590 0.67 -16.32 9.48
N GLN A 591 -0.47 -15.93 10.07
CA GLN A 591 -1.05 -14.59 9.90
C GLN A 591 -0.10 -13.49 10.37
N ALA A 592 0.63 -13.69 11.47
CA ALA A 592 1.65 -12.76 11.95
C ALA A 592 2.75 -12.54 10.90
N CYS A 593 3.19 -13.60 10.22
CA CYS A 593 4.20 -13.52 9.16
C CYS A 593 3.67 -12.82 7.92
N ILE A 594 2.42 -13.07 7.52
CA ILE A 594 1.80 -12.51 6.31
C ILE A 594 1.55 -11.01 6.48
N SER A 595 0.82 -10.63 7.52
CA SER A 595 0.32 -9.25 7.71
C SER A 595 1.21 -8.37 8.57
N LYS A 596 2.16 -8.97 9.30
CA LYS A 596 3.15 -8.31 10.18
C LYS A 596 2.53 -7.26 11.13
N PRO A 597 1.42 -7.55 11.81
CA PRO A 597 0.81 -6.61 12.72
C PRO A 597 1.71 -6.45 13.96
N VAL A 598 1.64 -5.31 14.63
CA VAL A 598 2.38 -5.11 15.88
C VAL A 598 1.92 -6.10 16.96
N ARG A 599 0.61 -6.45 16.97
CA ARG A 599 0.01 -7.37 17.94
C ARG A 599 -1.11 -8.20 17.31
N ILE A 600 -1.19 -9.46 17.71
CA ILE A 600 -2.36 -10.32 17.55
C ILE A 600 -2.86 -10.70 18.95
N ALA A 601 -4.13 -10.44 19.23
CA ALA A 601 -4.77 -10.79 20.49
C ALA A 601 -6.25 -11.09 20.29
N THR A 602 -6.84 -11.94 21.15
CA THR A 602 -8.27 -12.22 21.11
C THR A 602 -9.09 -11.04 21.66
N ARG A 603 -10.35 -10.95 21.23
CA ARG A 603 -11.29 -9.93 21.75
C ARG A 603 -11.41 -9.99 23.28
N LEU A 604 -11.46 -11.21 23.84
CA LEU A 604 -11.52 -11.43 25.29
C LEU A 604 -10.28 -10.87 26.00
N GLY A 605 -9.09 -11.07 25.46
CA GLY A 605 -7.84 -10.52 25.99
C GLY A 605 -7.83 -9.00 25.99
N ILE A 606 -8.22 -8.39 24.87
CA ILE A 606 -8.32 -6.93 24.73
C ILE A 606 -9.35 -6.36 25.71
N THR A 607 -10.54 -6.97 25.82
CA THR A 607 -11.58 -6.56 26.79
C THR A 607 -11.06 -6.63 28.22
N GLY A 608 -10.34 -7.71 28.57
CA GLY A 608 -9.71 -7.85 29.90
C GLY A 608 -8.68 -6.74 30.17
N GLN A 609 -7.85 -6.39 29.19
CA GLN A 609 -6.89 -5.30 29.30
C GLN A 609 -7.56 -3.95 29.50
N VAL A 610 -8.60 -3.64 28.70
CA VAL A 610 -9.38 -2.40 28.81
C VAL A 610 -10.07 -2.32 30.17
N LEU A 611 -10.71 -3.41 30.63
CA LEU A 611 -11.34 -3.48 31.94
C LEU A 611 -10.33 -3.21 33.07
N HIS A 612 -9.15 -3.82 32.98
CA HIS A 612 -8.08 -3.61 33.97
C HIS A 612 -7.56 -2.16 33.98
N ALA A 613 -7.47 -1.53 32.81
CA ALA A 613 -7.03 -0.13 32.69
C ALA A 613 -8.07 0.88 33.19
N LEU A 614 -9.35 0.68 32.88
CA LEU A 614 -10.42 1.63 33.20
C LEU A 614 -11.05 1.38 34.57
N LEU A 615 -11.19 0.11 34.99
CA LEU A 615 -11.88 -0.30 36.21
C LEU A 615 -11.02 -1.30 37.02
N PRO A 616 -9.82 -0.91 37.48
CA PRO A 616 -8.86 -1.84 38.09
C PRO A 616 -9.39 -2.57 39.33
N ARG A 617 -10.22 -1.90 40.15
CA ARG A 617 -10.83 -2.53 41.34
C ARG A 617 -11.82 -3.63 40.99
N LEU A 618 -12.65 -3.42 39.95
CA LEU A 618 -13.59 -4.46 39.51
C LEU A 618 -12.84 -5.64 38.88
N ALA A 619 -11.82 -5.38 38.09
CA ALA A 619 -10.95 -6.42 37.53
C ALA A 619 -10.28 -7.22 38.66
N GLN A 620 -9.77 -6.56 39.71
CA GLN A 620 -9.16 -7.24 40.86
C GLN A 620 -10.16 -8.12 41.62
N ILE A 621 -11.38 -7.66 41.85
CA ILE A 621 -12.43 -8.46 42.51
C ILE A 621 -12.76 -9.70 41.67
N GLY A 622 -12.96 -9.55 40.37
CA GLY A 622 -13.22 -10.64 39.45
C GLY A 622 -12.08 -11.68 39.44
N MET A 623 -10.82 -11.21 39.37
CA MET A 623 -9.66 -12.09 39.40
C MET A 623 -9.48 -12.78 40.76
N ASN A 624 -9.78 -12.11 41.87
CA ASN A 624 -9.75 -12.72 43.22
C ASN A 624 -10.83 -13.79 43.36
N THR A 625 -12.03 -13.53 42.82
CA THR A 625 -13.11 -14.52 42.81
C THR A 625 -12.67 -15.76 42.01
N SER A 626 -12.11 -15.57 40.81
CA SER A 626 -11.54 -16.65 40.00
C SER A 626 -10.42 -17.41 40.74
N PHE A 627 -9.55 -16.68 41.44
CA PHE A 627 -8.50 -17.29 42.26
C PHE A 627 -9.06 -18.23 43.34
N ARG A 628 -10.13 -17.85 44.03
CA ARG A 628 -10.78 -18.66 45.05
C ARG A 628 -11.53 -19.88 44.49
N MET A 629 -12.17 -19.72 43.32
CA MET A 629 -12.94 -20.80 42.68
C MET A 629 -12.05 -21.92 42.11
N PHE A 630 -10.83 -21.60 41.69
CA PHE A 630 -9.94 -22.57 41.03
C PHE A 630 -8.66 -22.84 41.85
N PRO A 631 -8.64 -23.79 42.78
CA PRO A 631 -7.50 -24.05 43.65
C PRO A 631 -6.26 -24.55 42.89
N ASP A 632 -5.12 -24.56 43.56
CA ASP A 632 -3.87 -25.15 43.03
C ASP A 632 -4.03 -26.64 42.77
N SER A 633 -3.34 -27.13 41.74
CA SER A 633 -3.25 -28.58 41.48
C SER A 633 -2.48 -29.30 42.62
N SER A 634 -2.76 -30.57 42.82
CA SER A 634 -2.05 -31.41 43.78
C SER A 634 -0.52 -31.39 43.54
N ALA A 635 -0.10 -31.37 42.27
CA ALA A 635 1.32 -31.23 41.91
C ALA A 635 1.92 -29.87 42.35
N ALA A 636 1.15 -28.80 42.33
CA ALA A 636 1.59 -27.49 42.80
C ALA A 636 1.72 -27.42 44.32
N LYS A 637 0.92 -28.21 45.06
CA LYS A 637 0.95 -28.32 46.52
C LYS A 637 1.98 -29.33 47.05
N GLY A 638 2.62 -30.11 46.15
CA GLY A 638 3.55 -31.15 46.55
C GLY A 638 2.86 -32.42 47.08
N ASP A 639 1.53 -32.49 47.11
CA ASP A 639 0.75 -33.63 47.60
C ASP A 639 0.15 -34.39 46.43
N LYS A 640 0.61 -35.64 46.23
CA LYS A 640 0.16 -36.53 45.16
C LYS A 640 -1.19 -37.22 45.47
N SER A 641 -1.70 -37.13 46.69
CA SER A 641 -2.86 -37.88 47.18
C SER A 641 -4.19 -37.13 47.07
N ALA A 642 -4.23 -35.80 47.03
CA ALA A 642 -5.45 -35.03 47.05
C ALA A 642 -5.98 -34.76 45.63
N ARG A 643 -7.16 -35.24 45.29
CA ARG A 643 -7.93 -34.79 44.12
C ARG A 643 -8.61 -33.46 44.46
N PRO A 644 -8.31 -32.33 43.79
CA PRO A 644 -9.01 -31.09 44.04
C PRO A 644 -10.46 -31.23 43.60
N GLN A 645 -11.40 -31.12 44.55
CA GLN A 645 -12.83 -30.98 44.24
C GLN A 645 -13.08 -29.55 43.74
N LEU A 646 -13.68 -29.46 42.58
CA LEU A 646 -14.17 -28.16 42.07
C LEU A 646 -15.43 -27.76 42.82
N SER A 647 -15.57 -26.51 43.20
CA SER A 647 -16.82 -25.99 43.78
C SER A 647 -17.96 -26.06 42.75
N ALA A 648 -19.22 -26.11 43.23
CA ALA A 648 -20.39 -26.10 42.35
C ALA A 648 -20.43 -24.88 41.45
N GLU A 649 -19.99 -23.72 41.97
CA GLU A 649 -19.87 -22.46 41.21
C GLU A 649 -18.80 -22.54 40.10
N ALA A 650 -17.68 -23.23 40.37
CA ALA A 650 -16.63 -23.47 39.37
C ALA A 650 -17.13 -24.36 38.23
N VAL A 651 -17.93 -25.38 38.54
CA VAL A 651 -18.56 -26.23 37.52
C VAL A 651 -19.60 -25.48 36.72
N ALA A 652 -20.42 -24.63 37.35
CA ALA A 652 -21.41 -23.81 36.68
C ALA A 652 -20.74 -22.80 35.73
N LEU A 653 -19.67 -22.12 36.17
CA LEU A 653 -18.90 -21.16 35.33
C LEU A 653 -18.25 -21.89 34.14
N GLN A 654 -17.70 -23.07 34.33
CA GLN A 654 -17.16 -23.88 33.24
C GLN A 654 -18.22 -24.28 32.19
N GLN A 655 -19.44 -24.59 32.63
CA GLN A 655 -20.56 -24.86 31.71
C GLN A 655 -21.00 -23.64 30.94
N MET A 656 -21.05 -22.47 31.58
CA MET A 656 -21.37 -21.19 30.91
C MET A 656 -20.31 -20.79 29.85
N MET A 657 -19.05 -21.14 30.09
CA MET A 657 -17.96 -20.85 29.14
C MET A 657 -17.91 -21.82 27.95
N ARG A 658 -18.66 -22.93 27.97
CA ARG A 658 -18.67 -23.94 26.88
C ARG A 658 -19.19 -23.49 25.52
N GLY A 659 -19.63 -22.26 25.34
CA GLY A 659 -20.08 -21.70 24.06
C GLY A 659 -19.25 -20.51 23.60
N ILE A 660 -18.22 -20.14 24.34
CA ILE A 660 -17.36 -19.01 23.99
C ILE A 660 -16.23 -19.51 23.08
N HIS A 661 -16.25 -19.08 21.83
CA HIS A 661 -15.15 -19.27 20.87
C HIS A 661 -14.24 -18.03 20.86
N PHE A 662 -12.93 -18.26 20.71
CA PHE A 662 -11.95 -17.19 20.66
C PHE A 662 -11.94 -16.48 19.30
#